data_bf1afc444564c19068841d6ba20962b0
#
_entry.id   bf1afc444564c19068841d6ba20962b0
#
_cell.length_a   1.000
_cell.length_b   1.000
_cell.length_c   1.000
_cell.angle_alpha   90.00
_cell.angle_beta   90.00
_cell.angle_gamma   90.00
#
_symmetry.space_group_name_H-M   'P 1'
#
loop_
_entity.id
_entity.type
_entity.pdbx_description
1 polymer ?
#
loop_
_entity_poly.entity_id
_entity_poly.type
_entity_poly.pdbx_seq_one_letter_code
_entity_poly.pdbx_strand_id
1 'polypeptide(L)'
;MNPLSPFKSILQSLKGRNHRKYIKKCAPAVREINRIEKEYQSLSDEQLQAKTPELMERFQKGETLDALLPEAFAVVKNGARRLCGKTIDVCGHPLLWEMIHYDVQLIGGMALHDRHIAEMATGEGKTLVSTCPLYLNAISGKNCQLVTVNDYLARRDSHWMGALFEFLGLTVGCIQNNMPSAERRLMYEKNLTYGTASEFGFDYLRDNGMATCKDDQVQKDYFFCIIDEADSILIDEARTPLIISGPMREDHPLPFGEMKPLVMKLFDTQLKQCNRLAEEAKKLFGKEDLSDEEADEATAKIYQVKKGMPTHRQFMRMMENAQIRKKFEKFDLEMNSDYNKQRAHQLKEDLHYVIDEKNQQADLTEIGRSLISPKDPNGFVIPDLATIYVEIDRNSESDDDTKREKKEEAEKDFQVRSERIHTVSQLLRAFGLYEKDKQYVVQGGKVMIVDENTGRLMPGRRWSNGLHQAVEAKEGVAIEKETKTYATITIQNYFRMYDKLAGMTGTAETEAGEFHDIYRLGVMVIPTHRDCVRKDLNDLMFKGRRQKFNQVLEDLTEAHKNEQPVLIGTASVESSEVFSRMLKRANIRHTVLNAKFHEREAEIVSQAGQRGAVTIATNMAGRGTDIKLGEGVKELGGLLVLGTERHESRRTDRQLRGRCARQGDPGASRFYVSLEDDLMRLFANQGALSKMLEKSFGDDEVLEHGTLDWSIQNAQKKVEQQNYSIRKRLLQYDDVLNRQREIVYSIRNDVLLEEDPGKILIELVEEEVEGRVGGIPLTEFKANRVEDMPEMESLL
;
A
#
# COMPACT_ATOMS: atom_id res chain seq x y z
N MET A 1 -37.69 -17.19 10.70
CA MET A 1 -36.87 -18.09 9.87
C MET A 1 -36.60 -17.39 8.55
N ASN A 2 -35.35 -17.08 8.24
CA ASN A 2 -34.96 -16.24 7.12
C ASN A 2 -34.87 -17.10 5.85
N PRO A 3 -35.66 -16.86 4.76
CA PRO A 3 -35.73 -17.72 3.57
C PRO A 3 -34.45 -17.78 2.71
N LEU A 4 -33.41 -17.02 3.07
CA LEU A 4 -32.11 -16.98 2.37
C LEU A 4 -31.05 -17.93 2.94
N SER A 5 -31.36 -18.68 4.01
CA SER A 5 -30.47 -19.62 4.71
C SER A 5 -29.95 -20.78 3.84
N PRO A 6 -30.80 -21.47 3.04
CA PRO A 6 -30.32 -22.61 2.26
C PRO A 6 -29.45 -22.23 1.06
N PHE A 7 -29.68 -21.06 0.45
CA PHE A 7 -28.86 -20.59 -0.68
C PHE A 7 -27.43 -20.17 -0.23
N LYS A 8 -27.28 -19.57 0.95
CA LYS A 8 -25.97 -19.25 1.52
C LYS A 8 -25.15 -20.51 1.83
N SER A 9 -25.79 -21.54 2.38
CA SER A 9 -25.11 -22.81 2.70
C SER A 9 -24.67 -23.56 1.43
N ILE A 10 -25.48 -23.54 0.36
CA ILE A 10 -25.15 -24.15 -0.93
C ILE A 10 -23.98 -23.38 -1.61
N LEU A 11 -23.99 -22.05 -1.60
CA LEU A 11 -22.91 -21.24 -2.14
C LEU A 11 -21.60 -21.40 -1.36
N GLN A 12 -21.64 -21.48 -0.02
CA GLN A 12 -20.49 -21.80 0.81
C GLN A 12 -19.98 -23.23 0.58
N SER A 13 -20.89 -24.20 0.40
CA SER A 13 -20.54 -25.58 0.07
C SER A 13 -19.88 -25.70 -1.31
N LEU A 14 -20.29 -24.90 -2.30
CA LEU A 14 -19.68 -24.87 -3.63
C LEU A 14 -18.30 -24.19 -3.64
N LYS A 15 -18.12 -23.08 -2.92
CA LYS A 15 -16.80 -22.43 -2.74
C LYS A 15 -15.80 -23.32 -2.01
N GLY A 16 -16.21 -24.01 -0.97
CA GLY A 16 -15.37 -24.95 -0.21
C GLY A 16 -15.05 -26.27 -0.94
N ARG A 17 -15.67 -26.54 -2.09
CA ARG A 17 -15.50 -27.82 -2.82
C ARG A 17 -14.08 -27.96 -3.41
N ASN A 18 -13.50 -26.89 -3.93
CA ASN A 18 -12.15 -26.93 -4.50
C ASN A 18 -11.09 -27.13 -3.41
N HIS A 19 -11.21 -26.43 -2.29
CA HIS A 19 -10.28 -26.58 -1.16
C HIS A 19 -10.33 -28.01 -0.60
N ARG A 20 -11.53 -28.56 -0.39
CA ARG A 20 -11.72 -29.94 0.09
C ARG A 20 -11.16 -30.98 -0.89
N LYS A 21 -11.28 -30.74 -2.21
CA LYS A 21 -10.73 -31.61 -3.24
C LYS A 21 -9.20 -31.58 -3.20
N TYR A 22 -8.61 -30.38 -3.02
CA TYR A 22 -7.16 -30.21 -2.90
C TYR A 22 -6.62 -30.93 -1.67
N ILE A 23 -7.22 -30.72 -0.50
CA ILE A 23 -6.84 -31.38 0.77
C ILE A 23 -6.90 -32.90 0.61
N LYS A 24 -7.96 -33.45 -0.02
CA LYS A 24 -8.06 -34.88 -0.31
C LYS A 24 -6.96 -35.39 -1.25
N LYS A 25 -6.55 -34.57 -2.23
CA LYS A 25 -5.44 -34.88 -3.15
C LYS A 25 -4.11 -34.97 -2.39
N CYS A 26 -3.87 -34.08 -1.42
CA CYS A 26 -2.63 -34.05 -0.65
C CYS A 26 -2.55 -35.14 0.45
N ALA A 27 -3.68 -35.67 0.92
CA ALA A 27 -3.72 -36.61 2.02
C ALA A 27 -2.83 -37.88 1.84
N PRO A 28 -2.71 -38.52 0.65
CA PRO A 28 -1.77 -39.62 0.44
C PRO A 28 -0.32 -39.20 0.65
N ALA A 29 0.07 -38.03 0.12
CA ALA A 29 1.45 -37.52 0.24
C ALA A 29 1.76 -37.21 1.73
N VAL A 30 0.83 -36.65 2.49
CA VAL A 30 1.00 -36.42 3.94
C VAL A 30 1.25 -37.72 4.68
N ARG A 31 0.50 -38.78 4.36
CA ARG A 31 0.73 -40.11 4.97
C ARG A 31 2.12 -40.66 4.64
N GLU A 32 2.56 -40.47 3.41
CA GLU A 32 3.89 -40.91 2.97
C GLU A 32 5.02 -40.11 3.63
N ILE A 33 4.89 -38.78 3.72
CA ILE A 33 5.81 -37.90 4.48
C ILE A 33 5.93 -38.40 5.93
N ASN A 34 4.82 -38.66 6.58
CA ASN A 34 4.83 -39.14 7.97
C ASN A 34 5.42 -40.54 8.12
N ARG A 35 5.26 -41.42 7.12
CA ARG A 35 5.89 -42.74 7.08
C ARG A 35 7.40 -42.61 6.99
N ILE A 36 7.88 -41.85 6.02
CA ILE A 36 9.33 -41.63 5.78
C ILE A 36 9.95 -40.91 6.98
N GLU A 37 9.29 -39.87 7.52
CA GLU A 37 9.77 -39.14 8.70
C GLU A 37 9.97 -40.08 9.90
N LYS A 38 9.05 -41.02 10.09
CA LYS A 38 9.18 -42.01 11.19
C LYS A 38 10.39 -42.95 10.98
N GLU A 39 10.68 -43.33 9.75
CA GLU A 39 11.88 -44.09 9.39
C GLU A 39 13.14 -43.28 9.65
N TYR A 40 13.15 -41.97 9.32
CA TYR A 40 14.30 -41.10 9.52
C TYR A 40 14.60 -40.78 10.97
N GLN A 41 13.66 -41.03 11.91
CA GLN A 41 13.95 -40.89 13.34
C GLN A 41 15.06 -41.81 13.83
N SER A 42 15.33 -42.93 13.11
CA SER A 42 16.39 -43.87 13.45
C SER A 42 17.78 -43.47 12.89
N LEU A 43 17.84 -42.47 12.01
CA LEU A 43 19.09 -42.00 11.41
C LEU A 43 19.92 -41.15 12.41
N SER A 44 21.26 -41.13 12.28
CA SER A 44 22.06 -40.10 12.96
C SER A 44 21.86 -38.71 12.34
N ASP A 45 22.39 -37.67 13.02
CA ASP A 45 22.31 -36.29 12.50
C ASP A 45 23.08 -36.19 11.17
N GLU A 46 24.27 -36.80 11.06
CA GLU A 46 25.07 -36.82 9.86
C GLU A 46 24.37 -37.57 8.71
N GLN A 47 23.71 -38.67 9.02
CA GLN A 47 22.91 -39.41 8.01
C GLN A 47 21.70 -38.61 7.49
N LEU A 48 21.04 -37.84 8.35
CA LEU A 48 19.94 -36.97 7.92
C LEU A 48 20.47 -35.80 7.07
N GLN A 49 21.59 -35.19 7.46
CA GLN A 49 22.23 -34.13 6.71
C GLN A 49 22.69 -34.61 5.34
N ALA A 50 23.19 -35.83 5.22
CA ALA A 50 23.60 -36.46 3.96
C ALA A 50 22.43 -36.65 2.98
N LYS A 51 21.17 -36.57 3.42
CA LYS A 51 19.99 -36.60 2.53
C LYS A 51 19.91 -35.38 1.63
N THR A 52 20.37 -34.22 2.05
CA THR A 52 20.35 -33.01 1.24
C THR A 52 21.17 -33.14 -0.04
N PRO A 53 22.48 -33.45 0.01
CA PRO A 53 23.26 -33.69 -1.21
C PRO A 53 22.76 -34.90 -2.02
N GLU A 54 22.23 -35.94 -1.37
CA GLU A 54 21.64 -37.09 -2.07
C GLU A 54 20.43 -36.64 -2.93
N LEU A 55 19.51 -35.84 -2.37
CA LEU A 55 18.37 -35.32 -3.10
C LEU A 55 18.79 -34.34 -4.22
N MET A 56 19.81 -33.51 -3.99
CA MET A 56 20.40 -32.65 -5.04
C MET A 56 20.96 -33.45 -6.21
N GLU A 57 21.68 -34.53 -5.93
CA GLU A 57 22.24 -35.43 -6.97
C GLU A 57 21.12 -36.12 -7.77
N ARG A 58 20.05 -36.57 -7.09
CA ARG A 58 18.89 -37.19 -7.75
C ARG A 58 18.17 -36.20 -8.67
N PHE A 59 18.02 -34.98 -8.23
CA PHE A 59 17.45 -33.90 -9.06
C PHE A 59 18.31 -33.63 -10.29
N GLN A 60 19.65 -33.56 -10.15
CA GLN A 60 20.58 -33.39 -11.26
C GLN A 60 20.54 -34.56 -12.25
N LYS A 61 20.21 -35.77 -11.78
CA LYS A 61 19.99 -36.96 -12.60
C LYS A 61 18.62 -36.95 -13.31
N GLY A 62 17.81 -35.94 -13.13
CA GLY A 62 16.55 -35.74 -13.84
C GLY A 62 15.29 -36.14 -13.07
N GLU A 63 15.36 -36.47 -11.78
CA GLU A 63 14.19 -36.68 -10.95
C GLU A 63 13.48 -35.34 -10.66
N THR A 64 12.16 -35.31 -10.74
CA THR A 64 11.40 -34.07 -10.57
C THR A 64 11.26 -33.68 -9.10
N LEU A 65 11.13 -32.36 -8.80
CA LEU A 65 10.87 -31.89 -7.45
C LEU A 65 9.58 -32.47 -6.85
N ASP A 66 8.56 -32.71 -7.67
CA ASP A 66 7.32 -33.34 -7.22
C ASP A 66 7.51 -34.81 -6.76
N ALA A 67 8.43 -35.56 -7.42
CA ALA A 67 8.78 -36.90 -7.00
C ALA A 67 9.58 -36.90 -5.68
N LEU A 68 10.46 -35.93 -5.51
CA LEU A 68 11.29 -35.76 -4.31
C LEU A 68 10.51 -35.17 -3.11
N LEU A 69 9.33 -34.57 -3.34
CA LEU A 69 8.56 -33.85 -2.32
C LEU A 69 8.32 -34.63 -1.02
N PRO A 70 7.88 -35.92 -1.03
CA PRO A 70 7.60 -36.62 0.21
C PRO A 70 8.87 -36.82 1.08
N GLU A 71 9.99 -37.14 0.44
CA GLU A 71 11.26 -37.31 1.13
C GLU A 71 11.81 -35.99 1.64
N ALA A 72 11.82 -34.95 0.83
CA ALA A 72 12.27 -33.61 1.20
C ALA A 72 11.50 -33.04 2.39
N PHE A 73 10.17 -33.16 2.36
CA PHE A 73 9.33 -32.70 3.49
C PHE A 73 9.58 -33.54 4.76
N ALA A 74 9.82 -34.84 4.61
CA ALA A 74 10.16 -35.71 5.74
C ALA A 74 11.51 -35.32 6.37
N VAL A 75 12.53 -34.97 5.56
CA VAL A 75 13.83 -34.45 6.03
C VAL A 75 13.63 -33.18 6.86
N VAL A 76 12.86 -32.21 6.33
CA VAL A 76 12.60 -30.94 7.04
C VAL A 76 11.85 -31.18 8.34
N LYS A 77 10.77 -32.01 8.32
CA LYS A 77 9.99 -32.34 9.50
C LYS A 77 10.84 -33.04 10.58
N ASN A 78 11.72 -33.96 10.18
CA ASN A 78 12.63 -34.65 11.09
C ASN A 78 13.71 -33.70 11.64
N GLY A 79 14.28 -32.83 10.80
CA GLY A 79 15.20 -31.77 11.23
C GLY A 79 14.58 -30.87 12.29
N ALA A 80 13.35 -30.39 12.06
CA ALA A 80 12.62 -29.60 13.03
C ALA A 80 12.41 -30.34 14.38
N ARG A 81 12.13 -31.65 14.34
CA ARG A 81 12.01 -32.51 15.54
C ARG A 81 13.32 -32.58 16.32
N ARG A 82 14.47 -32.70 15.64
CA ARG A 82 15.80 -32.80 16.29
C ARG A 82 16.27 -31.49 16.91
N LEU A 83 15.72 -30.39 16.44
CA LEU A 83 15.93 -29.08 17.04
C LEU A 83 15.10 -28.84 18.30
N CYS A 84 14.02 -29.61 18.54
CA CYS A 84 13.19 -29.47 19.72
C CYS A 84 14.03 -29.58 21.01
N GLY A 85 13.86 -28.59 21.89
CA GLY A 85 14.62 -28.48 23.15
C GLY A 85 15.98 -27.78 23.00
N LYS A 86 16.39 -27.40 21.77
CA LYS A 86 17.61 -26.58 21.57
C LYS A 86 17.24 -25.10 21.62
N THR A 87 18.12 -24.31 22.23
CA THR A 87 17.98 -22.85 22.25
C THR A 87 18.69 -22.27 21.04
N ILE A 88 18.00 -21.47 20.28
CA ILE A 88 18.51 -20.80 19.08
C ILE A 88 18.59 -19.30 19.38
N ASP A 89 19.72 -18.68 19.03
CA ASP A 89 19.86 -17.22 19.09
C ASP A 89 19.13 -16.57 17.90
N VAL A 90 18.07 -15.83 18.19
CA VAL A 90 17.30 -15.10 17.20
C VAL A 90 17.44 -13.61 17.46
N CYS A 91 18.29 -12.95 16.70
CA CYS A 91 18.57 -11.51 16.85
C CYS A 91 19.06 -11.10 18.26
N GLY A 92 19.88 -11.91 18.91
CA GLY A 92 20.38 -11.67 20.26
C GLY A 92 19.44 -12.11 21.39
N HIS A 93 18.33 -12.75 21.03
CA HIS A 93 17.39 -13.31 22.01
C HIS A 93 17.37 -14.85 21.93
N PRO A 94 17.66 -15.55 23.04
CA PRO A 94 17.62 -17.02 23.07
C PRO A 94 16.17 -17.49 23.02
N LEU A 95 15.76 -18.18 21.94
CA LEU A 95 14.47 -18.81 21.80
C LEU A 95 14.55 -20.33 21.82
N LEU A 96 13.69 -20.97 22.60
CA LEU A 96 13.59 -22.43 22.62
C LEU A 96 12.82 -22.90 21.38
N TRP A 97 13.37 -23.88 20.65
CA TRP A 97 12.69 -24.50 19.53
C TRP A 97 11.73 -25.59 20.03
N GLU A 98 10.41 -25.38 19.81
CA GLU A 98 9.36 -26.31 20.23
C GLU A 98 8.46 -26.74 19.05
N MET A 99 8.88 -26.46 17.80
CA MET A 99 8.05 -26.58 16.63
C MET A 99 8.33 -27.85 15.84
N ILE A 100 7.24 -28.60 15.54
CA ILE A 100 7.25 -29.74 14.61
C ILE A 100 6.05 -29.53 13.68
N HIS A 101 6.23 -29.78 12.38
CA HIS A 101 5.17 -29.58 11.39
C HIS A 101 3.93 -30.45 11.66
N TYR A 102 2.77 -29.82 11.72
CA TYR A 102 1.47 -30.49 11.71
C TYR A 102 1.07 -30.91 10.30
N ASP A 103 0.16 -31.86 10.17
CA ASP A 103 -0.29 -32.33 8.85
C ASP A 103 -0.92 -31.21 8.00
N VAL A 104 -1.67 -30.30 8.61
CA VAL A 104 -2.23 -29.11 7.94
C VAL A 104 -1.15 -28.18 7.43
N GLN A 105 -0.02 -28.08 8.15
CA GLN A 105 1.13 -27.26 7.72
C GLN A 105 1.87 -27.90 6.53
N LEU A 106 1.98 -29.24 6.47
CA LEU A 106 2.50 -29.93 5.30
C LEU A 106 1.63 -29.70 4.06
N ILE A 107 0.28 -29.70 4.20
CA ILE A 107 -0.65 -29.36 3.13
C ILE A 107 -0.45 -27.90 2.68
N GLY A 108 -0.26 -26.97 3.61
CA GLY A 108 0.09 -25.58 3.33
C GLY A 108 1.38 -25.46 2.52
N GLY A 109 2.42 -26.19 2.92
CA GLY A 109 3.70 -26.25 2.20
C GLY A 109 3.55 -26.81 0.77
N MET A 110 2.73 -27.85 0.57
CA MET A 110 2.41 -28.35 -0.78
C MET A 110 1.69 -27.30 -1.63
N ALA A 111 0.73 -26.56 -1.04
CA ALA A 111 0.04 -25.48 -1.75
C ALA A 111 1.00 -24.39 -2.21
N LEU A 112 2.00 -24.04 -1.41
CA LEU A 112 3.04 -23.09 -1.78
C LEU A 112 3.92 -23.65 -2.91
N HIS A 113 4.29 -24.92 -2.85
CA HIS A 113 5.05 -25.57 -3.94
C HIS A 113 4.24 -25.61 -5.24
N ASP A 114 2.93 -25.83 -5.15
CA ASP A 114 1.99 -25.87 -6.31
C ASP A 114 1.60 -24.46 -6.80
N ARG A 115 2.34 -23.38 -6.47
CA ARG A 115 2.11 -22.00 -6.93
C ARG A 115 0.75 -21.44 -6.49
N HIS A 116 0.36 -21.70 -5.25
CA HIS A 116 -0.87 -21.16 -4.66
C HIS A 116 -0.56 -20.21 -3.53
N ILE A 117 -1.56 -19.39 -3.18
CA ILE A 117 -1.58 -18.69 -1.91
C ILE A 117 -2.21 -19.63 -0.87
N ALA A 118 -1.43 -19.99 0.14
CA ALA A 118 -1.92 -20.73 1.29
C ALA A 118 -2.58 -19.77 2.26
N GLU A 119 -3.93 -19.73 2.29
CA GLU A 119 -4.64 -19.00 3.34
C GLU A 119 -4.66 -19.84 4.60
N MET A 120 -3.88 -19.44 5.58
CA MET A 120 -3.80 -20.07 6.90
C MET A 120 -4.12 -19.04 7.96
N ALA A 121 -5.01 -19.40 8.87
CA ALA A 121 -5.41 -18.51 9.95
C ALA A 121 -4.18 -17.98 10.71
N THR A 122 -4.32 -16.78 11.27
CA THR A 122 -3.25 -16.17 12.05
C THR A 122 -2.92 -17.05 13.26
N GLY A 123 -1.63 -17.29 13.53
CA GLY A 123 -1.19 -18.18 14.62
C GLY A 123 -1.04 -19.66 14.24
N GLU A 124 -1.33 -20.08 12.99
CA GLU A 124 -1.15 -21.46 12.51
C GLU A 124 0.29 -21.78 12.09
N GLY A 125 1.27 -20.91 12.37
CA GLY A 125 2.70 -21.16 12.14
C GLY A 125 3.12 -21.07 10.67
N LYS A 126 2.63 -20.08 9.92
CA LYS A 126 3.01 -19.84 8.52
C LYS A 126 4.53 -19.82 8.28
N THR A 127 5.29 -19.22 9.19
CA THR A 127 6.76 -19.16 9.11
C THR A 127 7.39 -20.55 9.05
N LEU A 128 6.86 -21.52 9.82
CA LEU A 128 7.33 -22.91 9.77
C LEU A 128 6.88 -23.62 8.48
N VAL A 129 5.68 -23.32 7.98
CA VAL A 129 5.13 -23.92 6.75
C VAL A 129 6.00 -23.64 5.55
N SER A 130 6.57 -22.44 5.44
CA SER A 130 7.43 -22.06 4.32
C SER A 130 8.73 -22.85 4.23
N THR A 131 9.17 -23.48 5.34
CA THR A 131 10.45 -24.20 5.36
C THR A 131 10.46 -25.42 4.45
N CYS A 132 9.35 -26.16 4.36
CA CYS A 132 9.26 -27.34 3.51
C CYS A 132 9.38 -27.03 2.01
N PRO A 133 8.59 -26.13 1.42
CA PRO A 133 8.70 -25.80 0.00
C PRO A 133 9.98 -25.04 -0.32
N LEU A 134 10.54 -24.21 0.59
CA LEU A 134 11.83 -23.57 0.38
C LEU A 134 12.96 -24.60 0.29
N TYR A 135 13.00 -25.54 1.22
CA TYR A 135 13.99 -26.62 1.20
C TYR A 135 13.89 -27.44 -0.10
N LEU A 136 12.67 -27.87 -0.48
CA LEU A 136 12.45 -28.65 -1.68
C LEU A 136 12.92 -27.92 -2.95
N ASN A 137 12.60 -26.64 -3.10
CA ASN A 137 13.00 -25.89 -4.28
C ASN A 137 14.50 -25.54 -4.26
N ALA A 138 15.11 -25.35 -3.09
CA ALA A 138 16.55 -25.12 -2.95
C ALA A 138 17.41 -26.34 -3.36
N ILE A 139 16.86 -27.55 -3.37
CA ILE A 139 17.49 -28.75 -3.92
C ILE A 139 17.89 -28.57 -5.40
N SER A 140 17.19 -27.72 -6.14
CA SER A 140 17.54 -27.37 -7.53
C SER A 140 18.91 -26.70 -7.68
N GLY A 141 19.52 -26.22 -6.60
CA GLY A 141 20.75 -25.42 -6.61
C GLY A 141 20.53 -23.96 -6.95
N LYS A 142 19.29 -23.53 -7.25
CA LYS A 142 18.92 -22.15 -7.53
C LYS A 142 18.57 -21.41 -6.24
N ASN A 143 18.76 -20.09 -6.22
CA ASN A 143 18.36 -19.26 -5.08
C ASN A 143 16.83 -19.23 -4.93
N CYS A 144 16.36 -19.46 -3.70
CA CYS A 144 14.95 -19.34 -3.34
C CYS A 144 14.78 -18.15 -2.41
N GLN A 145 13.76 -17.35 -2.64
CA GLN A 145 13.55 -16.10 -1.91
C GLN A 145 12.28 -16.15 -1.05
N LEU A 146 12.37 -15.60 0.16
CA LEU A 146 11.22 -15.36 1.02
C LEU A 146 11.10 -13.88 1.33
N VAL A 147 9.96 -13.34 0.96
CA VAL A 147 9.63 -11.92 1.10
C VAL A 147 8.77 -11.70 2.33
N THR A 148 9.15 -10.74 3.16
CA THR A 148 8.41 -10.33 4.36
C THR A 148 8.01 -8.85 4.29
N VAL A 149 7.15 -8.41 5.21
CA VAL A 149 6.65 -7.03 5.21
C VAL A 149 7.59 -5.99 5.82
N ASN A 150 8.65 -6.40 6.54
CA ASN A 150 9.63 -5.48 7.10
C ASN A 150 10.98 -6.17 7.42
N ASP A 151 12.02 -5.36 7.59
CA ASP A 151 13.39 -5.82 7.86
C ASP A 151 13.52 -6.61 9.17
N TYR A 152 12.76 -6.25 10.19
CA TYR A 152 12.77 -6.97 11.46
C TYR A 152 12.31 -8.43 11.27
N LEU A 153 11.20 -8.65 10.58
CA LEU A 153 10.70 -10.00 10.29
C LEU A 153 11.65 -10.77 9.38
N ALA A 154 12.21 -10.12 8.35
CA ALA A 154 13.19 -10.74 7.47
C ALA A 154 14.40 -11.27 8.28
N ARG A 155 14.96 -10.45 9.17
CA ARG A 155 16.06 -10.81 10.03
C ARG A 155 15.69 -11.86 11.08
N ARG A 156 14.57 -11.70 11.75
CA ARG A 156 14.08 -12.65 12.75
C ARG A 156 13.88 -14.04 12.14
N ASP A 157 13.16 -14.11 11.01
CA ASP A 157 12.77 -15.37 10.41
C ASP A 157 13.96 -16.05 9.69
N SER A 158 14.90 -15.28 9.13
CA SER A 158 16.15 -15.83 8.60
C SER A 158 17.04 -16.46 9.68
N HIS A 159 17.09 -15.89 10.87
CA HIS A 159 17.82 -16.48 11.99
C HIS A 159 17.09 -17.70 12.56
N TRP A 160 15.78 -17.58 12.76
CA TRP A 160 14.98 -18.63 13.41
C TRP A 160 14.83 -19.84 12.51
N MET A 161 14.31 -19.69 11.29
CA MET A 161 14.18 -20.80 10.35
C MET A 161 15.54 -21.17 9.73
N GLY A 162 16.47 -20.22 9.66
CA GLY A 162 17.84 -20.44 9.23
C GLY A 162 18.53 -21.57 9.99
N ALA A 163 18.35 -21.64 11.31
CA ALA A 163 18.89 -22.72 12.12
C ALA A 163 18.46 -24.13 11.64
N LEU A 164 17.24 -24.28 11.12
CA LEU A 164 16.77 -25.54 10.55
C LEU A 164 17.44 -25.81 9.20
N PHE A 165 17.53 -24.81 8.33
CA PHE A 165 18.16 -24.96 7.02
C PHE A 165 19.65 -25.24 7.13
N GLU A 166 20.37 -24.54 8.01
CA GLU A 166 21.79 -24.75 8.28
C GLU A 166 22.03 -26.13 8.88
N PHE A 167 21.17 -26.58 9.80
CA PHE A 167 21.25 -27.95 10.30
C PHE A 167 21.10 -28.99 9.19
N LEU A 168 20.33 -28.71 8.14
CA LEU A 168 20.12 -29.58 7.00
C LEU A 168 21.16 -29.35 5.88
N GLY A 169 22.17 -28.48 6.06
CA GLY A 169 23.26 -28.25 5.13
C GLY A 169 22.99 -27.21 4.04
N LEU A 170 21.90 -26.39 4.17
CA LEU A 170 21.63 -25.27 3.29
C LEU A 170 22.14 -23.97 3.90
N THR A 171 22.44 -22.99 3.04
CA THR A 171 22.92 -21.67 3.47
C THR A 171 21.81 -20.62 3.36
N VAL A 172 21.75 -19.71 4.33
CA VAL A 172 20.72 -18.66 4.42
C VAL A 172 21.35 -17.26 4.41
N GLY A 173 20.78 -16.35 3.64
CA GLY A 173 21.12 -14.95 3.60
C GLY A 173 19.91 -14.07 3.97
N CYS A 174 20.19 -12.85 4.40
CA CYS A 174 19.17 -11.86 4.72
C CYS A 174 19.56 -10.49 4.16
N ILE A 175 18.73 -9.93 3.30
CA ILE A 175 18.91 -8.57 2.77
C ILE A 175 18.26 -7.59 3.72
N GLN A 176 19.00 -6.55 4.08
CA GLN A 176 18.57 -5.47 4.97
C GLN A 176 18.71 -4.13 4.29
N ASN A 177 17.94 -3.14 4.76
CA ASN A 177 18.08 -1.76 4.31
C ASN A 177 19.53 -1.27 4.58
N ASN A 178 20.05 -0.40 3.74
CA ASN A 178 21.41 0.19 3.82
C ASN A 178 22.58 -0.83 3.73
N MET A 179 22.34 -2.09 3.34
CA MET A 179 23.40 -3.06 3.11
C MET A 179 24.17 -2.73 1.82
N PRO A 180 25.53 -2.71 1.84
CA PRO A 180 26.35 -2.49 0.64
C PRO A 180 26.15 -3.57 -0.42
N SER A 181 26.31 -3.23 -1.72
CA SER A 181 26.08 -4.16 -2.84
C SER A 181 26.95 -5.42 -2.76
N ALA A 182 28.22 -5.30 -2.32
CA ALA A 182 29.10 -6.45 -2.17
C ALA A 182 28.58 -7.47 -1.14
N GLU A 183 28.03 -7.00 -0.02
CA GLU A 183 27.43 -7.88 0.99
C GLU A 183 26.12 -8.48 0.47
N ARG A 184 25.28 -7.68 -0.25
CA ARG A 184 24.05 -8.17 -0.87
C ARG A 184 24.32 -9.33 -1.81
N ARG A 185 25.37 -9.24 -2.65
CA ARG A 185 25.76 -10.31 -3.56
C ARG A 185 26.01 -11.61 -2.81
N LEU A 186 26.77 -11.57 -1.70
CA LEU A 186 27.02 -12.73 -0.85
C LEU A 186 25.73 -13.33 -0.28
N MET A 187 24.71 -12.50 -0.01
CA MET A 187 23.42 -13.00 0.46
C MET A 187 22.62 -13.68 -0.66
N TYR A 188 22.66 -13.16 -1.89
CA TYR A 188 22.03 -13.82 -3.05
C TYR A 188 22.75 -15.09 -3.52
N GLU A 189 24.00 -15.28 -3.17
CA GLU A 189 24.75 -16.52 -3.44
C GLU A 189 24.37 -17.69 -2.52
N LYS A 190 23.60 -17.41 -1.46
CA LYS A 190 23.08 -18.45 -0.58
C LYS A 190 21.96 -19.23 -1.24
N ASN A 191 21.66 -20.43 -0.72
CA ASN A 191 20.52 -21.22 -1.20
C ASN A 191 19.18 -20.51 -0.97
N LEU A 192 19.07 -19.79 0.14
CA LEU A 192 17.86 -19.10 0.56
C LEU A 192 18.16 -17.65 0.91
N THR A 193 17.35 -16.72 0.45
CA THR A 193 17.49 -15.29 0.76
C THR A 193 16.19 -14.71 1.29
N TYR A 194 16.26 -14.13 2.48
CA TYR A 194 15.15 -13.40 3.12
C TYR A 194 15.32 -11.90 2.87
N GLY A 195 14.20 -11.18 2.72
CA GLY A 195 14.24 -9.73 2.56
C GLY A 195 12.83 -9.15 2.46
N THR A 196 12.74 -7.84 2.24
CA THR A 196 11.47 -7.16 1.98
C THR A 196 11.21 -7.01 0.48
N ALA A 197 9.95 -6.85 0.09
CA ALA A 197 9.56 -6.63 -1.29
C ALA A 197 10.27 -5.41 -1.90
N SER A 198 10.43 -4.35 -1.11
CA SER A 198 11.09 -3.11 -1.55
C SER A 198 12.58 -3.35 -1.82
N GLU A 199 13.29 -4.06 -0.93
CA GLU A 199 14.73 -4.30 -1.09
C GLU A 199 15.02 -5.16 -2.33
N PHE A 200 14.27 -6.26 -2.51
CA PHE A 200 14.40 -7.09 -3.71
C PHE A 200 14.08 -6.32 -4.99
N GLY A 201 13.03 -5.53 -5.00
CA GLY A 201 12.66 -4.75 -6.17
C GLY A 201 13.62 -3.58 -6.45
N PHE A 202 14.18 -2.95 -5.43
CA PHE A 202 15.23 -1.93 -5.62
C PHE A 202 16.55 -2.56 -6.10
N ASP A 203 16.90 -3.76 -5.65
CA ASP A 203 18.06 -4.47 -6.18
C ASP A 203 17.88 -4.75 -7.68
N TYR A 204 16.67 -5.22 -8.10
CA TYR A 204 16.37 -5.39 -9.51
C TYR A 204 16.53 -4.09 -10.31
N LEU A 205 16.04 -2.97 -9.79
CA LEU A 205 16.16 -1.70 -10.48
C LEU A 205 17.60 -1.20 -10.53
N ARG A 206 18.41 -1.45 -9.49
CA ARG A 206 19.84 -1.14 -9.48
C ARG A 206 20.61 -2.00 -10.48
N ASP A 207 20.40 -3.29 -10.47
CA ASP A 207 21.07 -4.25 -11.34
C ASP A 207 20.82 -3.93 -12.83
N ASN A 208 19.58 -3.63 -13.19
CA ASN A 208 19.21 -3.42 -14.58
C ASN A 208 19.26 -1.96 -15.03
N GLY A 209 19.10 -1.00 -14.12
CA GLY A 209 19.05 0.43 -14.46
C GLY A 209 20.34 1.20 -14.17
N MET A 210 21.17 0.75 -13.22
CA MET A 210 22.27 1.56 -12.68
C MET A 210 23.62 0.84 -12.68
N ALA A 211 23.69 -0.50 -12.71
CA ALA A 211 24.95 -1.25 -12.74
C ALA A 211 25.81 -0.82 -13.93
N THR A 212 27.09 -0.62 -13.70
CA THR A 212 28.06 -0.20 -14.74
C THR A 212 28.93 -1.35 -15.22
N CYS A 213 29.00 -2.42 -14.46
CA CYS A 213 29.69 -3.66 -14.81
C CYS A 213 28.95 -4.86 -14.23
N LYS A 214 29.32 -6.05 -14.68
CA LYS A 214 28.78 -7.34 -14.19
C LYS A 214 28.89 -7.48 -12.67
N ASP A 215 29.97 -6.95 -12.12
CA ASP A 215 30.26 -7.05 -10.70
C ASP A 215 29.37 -6.13 -9.84
N ASP A 216 28.63 -5.19 -10.40
CA ASP A 216 27.65 -4.39 -9.68
C ASP A 216 26.31 -5.11 -9.52
N GLN A 217 26.00 -6.10 -10.37
CA GLN A 217 24.76 -6.85 -10.30
C GLN A 217 24.78 -7.84 -9.15
N VAL A 218 23.70 -7.88 -8.36
CA VAL A 218 23.60 -8.70 -7.15
C VAL A 218 22.62 -9.87 -7.31
N GLN A 219 21.53 -9.70 -8.08
CA GLN A 219 20.55 -10.76 -8.33
C GLN A 219 20.97 -11.60 -9.56
N LYS A 220 20.76 -12.91 -9.47
CA LYS A 220 21.10 -13.84 -10.57
C LYS A 220 19.86 -14.44 -11.23
N ASP A 221 18.92 -14.93 -10.40
CA ASP A 221 17.78 -15.75 -10.82
C ASP A 221 16.49 -15.30 -10.16
N TYR A 222 15.38 -15.46 -10.88
CA TYR A 222 14.00 -15.29 -10.36
C TYR A 222 13.28 -16.64 -10.36
N PHE A 223 13.84 -17.61 -9.61
CA PHE A 223 13.35 -18.99 -9.70
C PHE A 223 12.12 -19.23 -8.83
N PHE A 224 12.24 -19.17 -7.50
CA PHE A 224 11.16 -19.44 -6.58
C PHE A 224 11.06 -18.37 -5.50
N CYS A 225 9.85 -17.81 -5.35
CA CYS A 225 9.60 -16.82 -4.33
C CYS A 225 8.34 -17.16 -3.52
N ILE A 226 8.45 -17.10 -2.20
CA ILE A 226 7.31 -17.14 -1.28
C ILE A 226 7.14 -15.75 -0.67
N ILE A 227 5.91 -15.23 -0.74
CA ILE A 227 5.55 -13.94 -0.14
C ILE A 227 4.78 -14.20 1.15
N ASP A 228 5.35 -13.82 2.29
CA ASP A 228 4.64 -13.81 3.57
C ASP A 228 3.75 -12.55 3.65
N GLU A 229 2.58 -12.72 4.24
CA GLU A 229 1.53 -11.70 4.26
C GLU A 229 1.23 -11.16 2.84
N ALA A 230 1.01 -12.10 1.89
CA ALA A 230 0.86 -11.82 0.46
C ALA A 230 -0.22 -10.78 0.14
N ASP A 231 -1.27 -10.68 0.93
CA ASP A 231 -2.32 -9.68 0.76
C ASP A 231 -1.83 -8.25 1.09
N SER A 232 -0.87 -8.08 2.00
CA SER A 232 -0.24 -6.76 2.22
C SER A 232 0.60 -6.35 1.04
N ILE A 233 1.50 -7.23 0.62
CA ILE A 233 2.49 -6.90 -0.39
C ILE A 233 1.86 -6.81 -1.78
N LEU A 234 1.06 -7.81 -2.18
CA LEU A 234 0.52 -7.91 -3.53
C LEU A 234 -0.75 -7.08 -3.76
N ILE A 235 -1.44 -6.64 -2.69
CA ILE A 235 -2.67 -5.86 -2.79
C ILE A 235 -2.48 -4.45 -2.23
N ASP A 236 -2.06 -4.29 -0.95
CA ASP A 236 -1.99 -2.96 -0.33
C ASP A 236 -0.83 -2.14 -0.85
N GLU A 237 0.38 -2.69 -0.82
CA GLU A 237 1.59 -2.00 -1.27
C GLU A 237 1.65 -1.89 -2.80
N ALA A 238 0.94 -2.77 -3.53
CA ALA A 238 0.88 -2.78 -4.98
C ALA A 238 0.06 -1.63 -5.61
N ARG A 239 -0.27 -0.60 -4.83
CA ARG A 239 -0.88 0.65 -5.31
C ARG A 239 0.13 1.63 -5.86
N THR A 240 1.39 1.50 -5.45
CA THR A 240 2.48 2.39 -5.86
C THR A 240 3.63 1.59 -6.44
N PRO A 241 4.26 2.05 -7.53
CA PRO A 241 5.45 1.41 -8.07
C PRO A 241 6.67 1.63 -7.16
N LEU A 242 7.70 0.82 -7.34
CA LEU A 242 9.03 1.06 -6.82
C LEU A 242 9.74 2.02 -7.77
N ILE A 243 10.34 3.07 -7.23
CA ILE A 243 10.93 4.16 -8.01
C ILE A 243 12.32 4.46 -7.46
N ILE A 244 13.32 4.47 -8.33
CA ILE A 244 14.63 5.06 -8.04
C ILE A 244 14.69 6.41 -8.72
N SER A 245 14.92 7.45 -7.93
CA SER A 245 15.07 8.80 -8.43
C SER A 245 16.34 9.44 -7.91
N GLY A 246 16.89 10.38 -8.66
CA GLY A 246 18.07 11.12 -8.25
C GLY A 246 17.95 12.60 -8.65
N PRO A 247 18.82 13.47 -8.11
CA PRO A 247 18.73 14.89 -8.36
C PRO A 247 18.92 15.22 -9.85
N MET A 248 18.15 16.14 -10.35
CA MET A 248 18.34 16.68 -11.69
C MET A 248 19.69 17.43 -11.77
N ARG A 249 20.38 17.26 -12.89
CA ARG A 249 21.67 17.94 -13.14
C ARG A 249 21.50 19.43 -13.47
N GLU A 250 20.36 19.82 -14.03
CA GLU A 250 20.05 21.20 -14.38
C GLU A 250 19.31 21.89 -13.23
N ASP A 251 19.83 23.05 -12.81
CA ASP A 251 19.27 23.87 -11.75
C ASP A 251 18.27 24.88 -12.34
N HIS A 252 17.02 24.49 -12.50
CA HIS A 252 15.90 25.43 -12.55
C HIS A 252 15.06 25.26 -11.29
N PRO A 253 15.46 25.87 -10.15
CA PRO A 253 14.68 25.75 -8.93
C PRO A 253 13.35 26.47 -9.11
N LEU A 254 12.24 25.74 -8.91
CA LEU A 254 10.92 26.34 -8.87
C LEU A 254 10.88 27.45 -7.78
N PRO A 255 10.25 28.59 -8.05
CA PRO A 255 10.34 29.79 -7.19
C PRO A 255 9.49 29.70 -5.91
N PHE A 256 9.57 28.58 -5.17
CA PHE A 256 8.78 28.36 -3.95
C PHE A 256 9.05 29.41 -2.87
N GLY A 257 10.30 29.85 -2.72
CA GLY A 257 10.69 30.87 -1.73
C GLY A 257 10.04 32.22 -2.01
N GLU A 258 9.95 32.61 -3.29
CA GLU A 258 9.36 33.87 -3.73
C GLU A 258 7.82 33.84 -3.69
N MET A 259 7.23 32.69 -4.04
CA MET A 259 5.78 32.53 -4.11
C MET A 259 5.13 32.27 -2.75
N LYS A 260 5.83 31.67 -1.76
CA LYS A 260 5.30 31.38 -0.43
C LYS A 260 4.66 32.59 0.28
N PRO A 261 5.31 33.77 0.36
CA PRO A 261 4.71 34.92 1.01
C PRO A 261 3.40 35.38 0.35
N LEU A 262 3.33 35.28 -1.00
CA LEU A 262 2.12 35.63 -1.77
C LEU A 262 0.98 34.66 -1.48
N VAL A 263 1.30 33.36 -1.44
CA VAL A 263 0.30 32.32 -1.11
C VAL A 263 -0.15 32.42 0.34
N MET A 264 0.72 32.75 1.28
CA MET A 264 0.33 33.01 2.68
C MET A 264 -0.65 34.16 2.77
N LYS A 265 -0.42 35.24 2.03
CA LYS A 265 -1.35 36.38 1.96
C LYS A 265 -2.72 35.96 1.40
N LEU A 266 -2.73 35.15 0.35
CA LEU A 266 -3.96 34.56 -0.21
C LEU A 266 -4.70 33.73 0.84
N PHE A 267 -3.98 32.82 1.48
CA PHE A 267 -4.53 31.91 2.48
C PHE A 267 -5.14 32.67 3.67
N ASP A 268 -4.43 33.66 4.22
CA ASP A 268 -4.93 34.49 5.33
C ASP A 268 -6.16 35.32 4.93
N THR A 269 -6.19 35.82 3.72
CA THR A 269 -7.34 36.61 3.21
C THR A 269 -8.54 35.70 2.98
N GLN A 270 -8.34 34.54 2.36
CA GLN A 270 -9.37 33.52 2.18
C GLN A 270 -9.91 33.00 3.52
N LEU A 271 -9.05 32.77 4.51
CA LEU A 271 -9.45 32.32 5.84
C LEU A 271 -10.39 33.34 6.51
N LYS A 272 -10.06 34.64 6.43
CA LYS A 272 -10.92 35.71 6.95
C LYS A 272 -12.28 35.74 6.25
N GLN A 273 -12.28 35.57 4.92
CA GLN A 273 -13.52 35.51 4.13
C GLN A 273 -14.35 34.27 4.50
N CYS A 274 -13.75 33.09 4.57
CA CYS A 274 -14.43 31.85 4.96
C CYS A 274 -14.99 31.90 6.38
N ASN A 275 -14.25 32.50 7.33
CA ASN A 275 -14.74 32.72 8.69
C ASN A 275 -16.02 33.60 8.67
N ARG A 276 -16.01 34.73 7.92
CA ARG A 276 -17.19 35.59 7.78
C ARG A 276 -18.37 34.86 7.17
N LEU A 277 -18.16 34.16 6.06
CA LEU A 277 -19.22 33.38 5.38
C LEU A 277 -19.81 32.30 6.29
N ALA A 278 -18.96 31.59 7.04
CA ALA A 278 -19.39 30.59 7.99
C ALA A 278 -20.20 31.17 9.17
N GLU A 279 -19.81 32.34 9.69
CA GLU A 279 -20.56 33.03 10.76
C GLU A 279 -21.91 33.55 10.25
N GLU A 280 -21.94 34.11 9.04
CA GLU A 280 -23.18 34.56 8.40
C GLU A 280 -24.14 33.38 8.16
N ALA A 281 -23.66 32.26 7.62
CA ALA A 281 -24.44 31.06 7.45
C ALA A 281 -24.97 30.51 8.78
N LYS A 282 -24.13 30.49 9.82
CA LYS A 282 -24.53 30.07 11.16
C LYS A 282 -25.63 30.94 11.76
N LYS A 283 -25.59 32.26 11.56
CA LYS A 283 -26.62 33.18 12.00
C LYS A 283 -27.94 32.94 11.27
N LEU A 284 -27.89 32.69 9.96
CA LEU A 284 -29.10 32.40 9.18
C LEU A 284 -29.73 31.06 9.62
N PHE A 285 -28.95 30.00 9.77
CA PHE A 285 -29.46 28.71 10.28
C PHE A 285 -29.92 28.72 11.74
N GLY A 286 -29.57 29.74 12.50
CA GLY A 286 -29.98 29.90 13.89
C GLY A 286 -31.36 30.64 14.07
N LYS A 287 -32.02 31.08 12.98
CA LYS A 287 -33.34 31.70 13.00
C LYS A 287 -34.41 30.64 13.22
N GLU A 288 -35.41 30.93 14.05
CA GLU A 288 -36.55 30.03 14.32
C GLU A 288 -37.46 29.89 13.10
N ASP A 289 -37.68 30.98 12.34
CA ASP A 289 -38.47 31.00 11.10
C ASP A 289 -37.55 31.24 9.88
N LEU A 290 -36.87 30.20 9.44
CA LEU A 290 -35.95 30.24 8.28
C LEU A 290 -36.72 30.09 6.98
N SER A 291 -36.79 31.14 6.13
CA SER A 291 -37.35 31.05 4.79
C SER A 291 -36.54 30.18 3.85
N ASP A 292 -37.15 29.65 2.79
CA ASP A 292 -36.42 28.81 1.81
C ASP A 292 -35.32 29.61 1.10
N GLU A 293 -35.53 30.92 0.85
CA GLU A 293 -34.52 31.81 0.25
C GLU A 293 -33.32 32.01 1.19
N GLU A 294 -33.56 32.24 2.48
CA GLU A 294 -32.51 32.38 3.49
C GLU A 294 -31.73 31.06 3.69
N ALA A 295 -32.45 29.94 3.60
CA ALA A 295 -31.82 28.62 3.65
C ALA A 295 -30.90 28.37 2.43
N ASP A 296 -31.32 28.78 1.23
CA ASP A 296 -30.53 28.69 0.02
C ASP A 296 -29.29 29.59 0.10
N GLU A 297 -29.46 30.84 0.56
CA GLU A 297 -28.36 31.78 0.79
C GLU A 297 -27.34 31.22 1.80
N ALA A 298 -27.80 30.73 2.95
CA ALA A 298 -26.95 30.14 3.96
C ALA A 298 -26.17 28.92 3.41
N THR A 299 -26.83 28.10 2.60
CA THR A 299 -26.21 26.89 2.00
C THR A 299 -25.21 27.27 0.92
N ALA A 300 -25.48 28.33 0.12
CA ALA A 300 -24.54 28.88 -0.85
C ALA A 300 -23.24 29.36 -0.17
N LYS A 301 -23.34 30.06 0.98
CA LYS A 301 -22.20 30.51 1.77
C LYS A 301 -21.36 29.32 2.28
N ILE A 302 -22.02 28.26 2.76
CA ILE A 302 -21.36 27.04 3.17
C ILE A 302 -20.66 26.36 1.98
N TYR A 303 -21.27 26.37 0.81
CA TYR A 303 -20.69 25.83 -0.42
C TYR A 303 -19.40 26.60 -0.79
N GLN A 304 -19.41 27.93 -0.70
CA GLN A 304 -18.21 28.75 -0.89
C GLN A 304 -17.12 28.38 0.12
N VAL A 305 -17.46 28.22 1.41
CA VAL A 305 -16.48 27.80 2.43
C VAL A 305 -15.87 26.44 2.10
N LYS A 306 -16.68 25.45 1.69
CA LYS A 306 -16.18 24.12 1.26
C LYS A 306 -15.23 24.22 0.08
N LYS A 307 -15.59 25.04 -0.95
CA LYS A 307 -14.76 25.18 -2.15
C LYS A 307 -13.48 25.99 -1.90
N GLY A 308 -13.51 26.95 -0.97
CA GLY A 308 -12.33 27.74 -0.60
C GLY A 308 -11.42 27.08 0.42
N MET A 309 -11.99 26.42 1.42
CA MET A 309 -11.26 25.77 2.53
C MET A 309 -12.01 24.53 3.02
N PRO A 310 -11.82 23.36 2.41
CA PRO A 310 -12.54 22.13 2.75
C PRO A 310 -12.36 21.69 4.21
N THR A 311 -11.21 21.96 4.80
CA THR A 311 -10.86 21.61 6.20
C THR A 311 -11.25 22.67 7.23
N HIS A 312 -12.08 23.66 6.86
CA HIS A 312 -12.46 24.77 7.74
C HIS A 312 -13.25 24.30 8.98
N ARG A 313 -12.77 24.64 10.19
CA ARG A 313 -13.31 24.13 11.46
C ARG A 313 -14.81 24.41 11.68
N GLN A 314 -15.28 25.60 11.34
CA GLN A 314 -16.69 25.93 11.52
C GLN A 314 -17.57 25.20 10.50
N PHE A 315 -17.10 25.02 9.26
CA PHE A 315 -17.76 24.19 8.26
C PHE A 315 -17.91 22.75 8.77
N MET A 316 -16.85 22.14 9.26
CA MET A 316 -16.90 20.77 9.80
C MET A 316 -17.92 20.65 10.94
N ARG A 317 -17.93 21.60 11.88
CA ARG A 317 -18.94 21.63 12.96
C ARG A 317 -20.38 21.81 12.48
N MET A 318 -20.61 22.62 11.45
CA MET A 318 -21.95 22.77 10.87
C MET A 318 -22.42 21.48 10.18
N MET A 319 -21.50 20.73 9.57
CA MET A 319 -21.79 19.42 8.95
C MET A 319 -22.12 18.32 9.98
N GLU A 320 -21.81 18.51 11.26
CA GLU A 320 -22.28 17.62 12.34
C GLU A 320 -23.80 17.70 12.51
N ASN A 321 -24.43 18.83 12.15
CA ASN A 321 -25.88 18.98 12.19
C ASN A 321 -26.53 18.30 10.97
N ALA A 322 -27.32 17.25 11.23
CA ALA A 322 -27.95 16.44 10.19
C ALA A 322 -28.86 17.23 9.24
N GLN A 323 -29.58 18.25 9.74
CA GLN A 323 -30.48 19.07 8.93
C GLN A 323 -29.70 19.99 7.99
N ILE A 324 -28.66 20.66 8.49
CA ILE A 324 -27.77 21.50 7.69
C ILE A 324 -27.05 20.65 6.64
N ARG A 325 -26.53 19.49 7.04
CA ARG A 325 -25.86 18.58 6.12
C ARG A 325 -26.75 18.13 4.98
N LYS A 326 -28.01 17.76 5.25
CA LYS A 326 -28.96 17.33 4.22
C LYS A 326 -29.29 18.45 3.21
N LYS A 327 -29.47 19.69 3.70
CA LYS A 327 -29.68 20.86 2.82
C LYS A 327 -28.43 21.10 1.97
N PHE A 328 -27.24 21.02 2.58
CA PHE A 328 -25.98 21.21 1.90
C PHE A 328 -25.71 20.14 0.82
N GLU A 329 -25.93 18.86 1.12
CA GLU A 329 -25.75 17.76 0.15
C GLU A 329 -26.67 17.91 -1.06
N LYS A 330 -27.93 18.33 -0.82
CA LYS A 330 -28.89 18.63 -1.89
C LYS A 330 -28.34 19.76 -2.77
N PHE A 331 -27.92 20.85 -2.17
CA PHE A 331 -27.37 22.01 -2.87
C PHE A 331 -26.09 21.67 -3.65
N ASP A 332 -25.15 20.94 -3.06
CA ASP A 332 -23.91 20.51 -3.72
C ASP A 332 -24.20 19.63 -4.95
N LEU A 333 -25.21 18.75 -4.87
CA LEU A 333 -25.70 17.96 -6.00
C LEU A 333 -26.32 18.84 -7.10
N GLU A 334 -27.12 19.82 -6.72
CA GLU A 334 -27.73 20.77 -7.65
C GLU A 334 -26.67 21.64 -8.36
N MET A 335 -25.63 22.10 -7.63
CA MET A 335 -24.53 22.89 -8.22
C MET A 335 -23.64 22.07 -9.15
N ASN A 336 -23.59 20.76 -9.01
CA ASN A 336 -22.86 19.87 -9.92
C ASN A 336 -23.68 19.49 -11.18
N SER A 337 -24.95 19.91 -11.29
CA SER A 337 -25.78 19.69 -12.48
C SER A 337 -25.44 20.68 -13.59
N ASP A 338 -25.62 20.25 -14.85
CA ASP A 338 -25.34 21.11 -16.03
C ASP A 338 -26.15 22.41 -16.05
N TYR A 339 -27.32 22.38 -15.47
CA TYR A 339 -28.23 23.54 -15.42
C TYR A 339 -27.69 24.66 -14.52
N ASN A 340 -27.01 24.37 -13.46
CA ASN A 340 -26.53 25.32 -12.45
C ASN A 340 -25.01 25.67 -12.60
N LYS A 341 -24.38 25.26 -13.68
CA LYS A 341 -22.94 25.52 -13.91
C LYS A 341 -22.54 26.98 -13.78
N GLN A 342 -23.39 27.88 -14.30
CA GLN A 342 -23.12 29.32 -14.27
C GLN A 342 -23.18 29.88 -12.84
N ARG A 343 -24.16 29.48 -12.03
CA ARG A 343 -24.28 29.87 -10.61
C ARG A 343 -23.09 29.28 -9.81
N ALA A 344 -22.78 28.03 -10.04
CA ALA A 344 -21.62 27.39 -9.39
C ALA A 344 -20.30 28.09 -9.75
N HIS A 345 -20.15 28.57 -10.98
CA HIS A 345 -18.98 29.33 -11.40
C HIS A 345 -18.91 30.69 -10.66
N GLN A 346 -20.03 31.46 -10.64
CA GLN A 346 -20.08 32.72 -9.93
C GLN A 346 -19.71 32.59 -8.46
N LEU A 347 -20.25 31.60 -7.75
CA LEU A 347 -19.93 31.33 -6.34
C LEU A 347 -18.45 31.01 -6.11
N LYS A 348 -17.79 30.43 -7.10
CA LYS A 348 -16.35 30.13 -7.02
C LYS A 348 -15.50 31.37 -7.31
N GLU A 349 -15.89 32.20 -8.27
CA GLU A 349 -15.17 33.42 -8.65
C GLU A 349 -15.17 34.47 -7.51
N ASP A 350 -16.13 34.43 -6.61
CA ASP A 350 -16.13 35.29 -5.41
C ASP A 350 -15.04 34.96 -4.39
N LEU A 351 -14.35 33.82 -4.55
CA LEU A 351 -13.24 33.38 -3.71
C LEU A 351 -11.91 33.84 -4.29
N HIS A 352 -10.83 33.81 -3.51
CA HIS A 352 -9.48 34.12 -4.00
C HIS A 352 -8.83 32.91 -4.70
N TYR A 353 -9.17 31.71 -4.25
CA TYR A 353 -8.80 30.44 -4.87
C TYR A 353 -9.83 29.37 -4.57
N VAL A 354 -9.84 28.33 -5.35
CA VAL A 354 -10.75 27.18 -5.22
C VAL A 354 -9.95 25.91 -5.06
N ILE A 355 -10.37 25.06 -4.12
CA ILE A 355 -9.79 23.74 -3.90
C ILE A 355 -10.80 22.67 -4.33
N ASP A 356 -10.37 21.79 -5.20
CA ASP A 356 -11.06 20.53 -5.51
C ASP A 356 -10.40 19.37 -4.74
N GLU A 357 -10.96 19.04 -3.60
CA GLU A 357 -10.47 17.96 -2.73
C GLU A 357 -10.50 16.60 -3.43
N LYS A 358 -11.50 16.36 -4.30
CA LYS A 358 -11.65 15.09 -5.01
C LYS A 358 -10.57 14.84 -6.05
N ASN A 359 -10.20 15.87 -6.79
CA ASN A 359 -9.15 15.83 -7.81
C ASN A 359 -7.79 16.30 -7.27
N GLN A 360 -7.75 16.70 -6.00
CA GLN A 360 -6.55 17.26 -5.35
C GLN A 360 -5.92 18.42 -6.17
N GLN A 361 -6.76 19.34 -6.65
CA GLN A 361 -6.34 20.51 -7.43
C GLN A 361 -6.67 21.79 -6.67
N ALA A 362 -5.87 22.82 -6.92
CA ALA A 362 -6.11 24.16 -6.39
C ALA A 362 -5.86 25.19 -7.50
N ASP A 363 -6.86 26.01 -7.77
CA ASP A 363 -6.83 26.99 -8.85
C ASP A 363 -7.06 28.42 -8.35
N LEU A 364 -6.29 29.37 -8.91
CA LEU A 364 -6.48 30.79 -8.63
C LEU A 364 -7.67 31.34 -9.39
N THR A 365 -8.51 32.11 -8.69
CA THR A 365 -9.55 32.91 -9.31
C THR A 365 -8.98 34.27 -9.82
N GLU A 366 -9.80 35.03 -10.52
CA GLU A 366 -9.43 36.36 -11.00
C GLU A 366 -9.14 37.33 -9.83
N ILE A 367 -9.94 37.27 -8.77
CA ILE A 367 -9.73 38.04 -7.53
C ILE A 367 -8.40 37.65 -6.87
N GLY A 368 -8.08 36.36 -6.83
CA GLY A 368 -6.82 35.87 -6.28
C GLY A 368 -5.62 36.37 -7.07
N ARG A 369 -5.66 36.30 -8.39
CA ARG A 369 -4.61 36.83 -9.29
C ARG A 369 -4.37 38.33 -9.04
N SER A 370 -5.43 39.10 -9.00
CA SER A 370 -5.37 40.55 -8.73
C SER A 370 -4.78 40.87 -7.33
N LEU A 371 -4.99 40.01 -6.34
CA LEU A 371 -4.45 40.21 -4.99
C LEU A 371 -2.94 39.97 -4.91
N ILE A 372 -2.41 38.97 -5.64
CA ILE A 372 -0.98 38.62 -5.60
C ILE A 372 -0.14 39.45 -6.57
N SER A 373 -0.73 39.87 -7.70
CA SER A 373 -0.05 40.68 -8.70
C SER A 373 -0.90 41.91 -9.13
N PRO A 374 -1.03 42.94 -8.28
CA PRO A 374 -1.86 44.08 -8.56
C PRO A 374 -1.39 44.91 -9.77
N LYS A 375 -0.09 44.85 -10.09
CA LYS A 375 0.53 45.57 -11.21
C LYS A 375 0.47 44.83 -12.55
N ASP A 376 0.40 43.50 -12.49
CA ASP A 376 0.31 42.63 -13.68
C ASP A 376 -0.58 41.43 -13.37
N PRO A 377 -1.91 41.58 -13.42
CA PRO A 377 -2.85 40.47 -13.22
C PRO A 377 -2.70 39.35 -14.23
N ASN A 378 -2.15 39.65 -15.43
CA ASN A 378 -1.91 38.68 -16.49
C ASN A 378 -0.63 37.85 -16.25
N GLY A 379 0.23 38.23 -15.29
CA GLY A 379 1.44 37.48 -14.94
C GLY A 379 1.18 36.07 -14.42
N PHE A 380 -0.09 35.78 -14.06
CA PHE A 380 -0.58 34.44 -13.66
C PHE A 380 -1.63 33.88 -14.64
N VAL A 381 -1.57 34.31 -15.91
CA VAL A 381 -2.37 33.76 -17.02
C VAL A 381 -1.41 33.17 -18.04
N ILE A 382 -1.69 31.94 -18.47
CA ILE A 382 -0.87 31.30 -19.52
C ILE A 382 -1.15 32.01 -20.85
N PRO A 383 -0.12 32.57 -21.53
CA PRO A 383 -0.31 33.18 -22.83
C PRO A 383 -0.62 32.13 -23.89
N ASP A 384 -1.48 32.48 -24.82
CA ASP A 384 -1.77 31.64 -26.00
C ASP A 384 -0.66 31.78 -27.05
N LEU A 385 0.32 30.87 -26.97
CA LEU A 385 1.46 30.83 -27.89
C LEU A 385 1.02 30.74 -29.36
N ALA A 386 -0.06 30.02 -29.66
CA ALA A 386 -0.53 29.86 -31.03
C ALA A 386 -0.98 31.21 -31.64
N THR A 387 -1.73 31.98 -30.87
CA THR A 387 -2.15 33.32 -31.26
C THR A 387 -0.94 34.26 -31.40
N ILE A 388 -0.01 34.25 -30.46
CA ILE A 388 1.22 35.06 -30.48
C ILE A 388 2.07 34.71 -31.70
N TYR A 389 2.25 33.47 -32.04
CA TYR A 389 3.01 33.06 -33.22
C TYR A 389 2.37 33.51 -34.54
N VAL A 390 1.05 33.39 -34.64
CA VAL A 390 0.31 33.87 -35.81
C VAL A 390 0.46 35.40 -35.96
N GLU A 391 0.45 36.16 -34.85
CA GLU A 391 0.67 37.60 -34.87
C GLU A 391 2.12 37.95 -35.29
N ILE A 392 3.12 37.22 -34.78
CA ILE A 392 4.54 37.41 -35.16
C ILE A 392 4.72 37.09 -36.66
N ASP A 393 4.14 36.01 -37.17
CA ASP A 393 4.27 35.59 -38.55
C ASP A 393 3.57 36.52 -39.53
N ARG A 394 2.44 37.13 -39.12
CA ARG A 394 1.70 38.13 -39.92
C ARG A 394 2.43 39.48 -40.06
N ASN A 395 3.39 39.78 -39.18
CA ASN A 395 4.13 41.01 -39.24
C ASN A 395 5.17 40.98 -40.37
N SER A 396 4.80 41.56 -41.50
CA SER A 396 5.63 41.59 -42.72
C SER A 396 6.81 42.57 -42.66
N GLU A 397 6.92 43.39 -41.62
CA GLU A 397 8.01 44.37 -41.45
C GLU A 397 9.22 43.80 -40.72
N SER A 398 9.12 42.61 -40.12
CA SER A 398 10.20 41.97 -39.38
C SER A 398 10.91 40.92 -40.26
N ASP A 399 12.25 40.88 -40.20
CA ASP A 399 13.05 39.82 -40.83
C ASP A 399 12.92 38.50 -40.07
N ASP A 400 13.35 37.41 -40.67
CA ASP A 400 13.18 36.07 -40.12
C ASP A 400 13.94 35.88 -38.78
N ASP A 401 15.10 36.55 -38.62
CA ASP A 401 15.85 36.49 -37.36
C ASP A 401 15.13 37.22 -36.23
N THR A 402 14.55 38.39 -36.49
CA THR A 402 13.71 39.11 -35.50
C THR A 402 12.44 38.36 -35.13
N LYS A 403 11.84 37.64 -36.08
CA LYS A 403 10.67 36.79 -35.81
C LYS A 403 11.05 35.62 -34.91
N ARG A 404 12.21 35.02 -35.14
CA ARG A 404 12.74 33.92 -34.32
C ARG A 404 13.02 34.37 -32.87
N GLU A 405 13.70 35.51 -32.70
CA GLU A 405 13.97 36.08 -31.37
C GLU A 405 12.69 36.35 -30.60
N LYS A 406 11.65 36.94 -31.24
CA LYS A 406 10.34 37.19 -30.61
C LYS A 406 9.61 35.92 -30.23
N LYS A 407 9.72 34.83 -31.02
CA LYS A 407 9.17 33.53 -30.67
C LYS A 407 9.88 32.92 -29.46
N GLU A 408 11.23 32.99 -29.43
CA GLU A 408 12.02 32.54 -28.31
C GLU A 408 11.71 33.32 -27.00
N GLU A 409 11.48 34.66 -27.13
CA GLU A 409 11.06 35.47 -25.98
C GLU A 409 9.68 35.13 -25.49
N ALA A 410 8.72 34.87 -26.38
CA ALA A 410 7.38 34.42 -26.05
C ALA A 410 7.37 33.02 -25.37
N GLU A 411 8.23 32.11 -25.81
CA GLU A 411 8.43 30.82 -25.19
C GLU A 411 8.98 30.94 -23.78
N LYS A 412 9.98 31.79 -23.56
CA LYS A 412 10.53 32.06 -22.24
C LYS A 412 9.48 32.65 -21.28
N ASP A 413 8.69 33.63 -21.75
CA ASP A 413 7.61 34.22 -20.94
C ASP A 413 6.54 33.19 -20.59
N PHE A 414 6.17 32.34 -21.55
CA PHE A 414 5.25 31.24 -21.34
C PHE A 414 5.78 30.27 -20.25
N GLN A 415 7.05 29.88 -20.34
CA GLN A 415 7.68 28.98 -19.40
C GLN A 415 7.69 29.58 -17.98
N VAL A 416 8.13 30.82 -17.82
CA VAL A 416 8.20 31.52 -16.54
C VAL A 416 6.81 31.66 -15.90
N ARG A 417 5.79 32.02 -16.69
CA ARG A 417 4.41 32.16 -16.17
C ARG A 417 3.84 30.80 -15.81
N SER A 418 4.07 29.77 -16.62
CA SER A 418 3.63 28.40 -16.35
C SER A 418 4.25 27.87 -15.05
N GLU A 419 5.55 28.06 -14.82
CA GLU A 419 6.24 27.68 -13.59
C GLU A 419 5.70 28.41 -12.36
N ARG A 420 5.40 29.72 -12.46
CA ARG A 420 4.80 30.49 -11.36
C ARG A 420 3.40 30.00 -11.00
N ILE A 421 2.54 29.78 -12.02
CA ILE A 421 1.19 29.26 -11.81
C ILE A 421 1.24 27.88 -11.17
N HIS A 422 2.10 27.01 -11.68
CA HIS A 422 2.32 25.68 -11.14
C HIS A 422 2.78 25.73 -9.67
N THR A 423 3.77 26.56 -9.36
CA THR A 423 4.29 26.72 -8.00
C THR A 423 3.23 27.23 -7.04
N VAL A 424 2.41 28.21 -7.44
CA VAL A 424 1.32 28.73 -6.62
C VAL A 424 0.25 27.66 -6.41
N SER A 425 -0.13 26.92 -7.44
CA SER A 425 -1.09 25.82 -7.34
C SER A 425 -0.60 24.75 -6.35
N GLN A 426 0.67 24.34 -6.43
CA GLN A 426 1.24 23.35 -5.51
C GLN A 426 1.31 23.86 -4.05
N LEU A 427 1.65 25.14 -3.84
CA LEU A 427 1.64 25.75 -2.52
C LEU A 427 0.20 25.81 -1.95
N LEU A 428 -0.79 26.23 -2.74
CA LEU A 428 -2.20 26.24 -2.33
C LEU A 428 -2.68 24.84 -1.95
N ARG A 429 -2.28 23.80 -2.70
CA ARG A 429 -2.55 22.40 -2.34
C ARG A 429 -1.88 22.04 -1.02
N ALA A 430 -0.61 22.36 -0.84
CA ALA A 430 0.14 22.09 0.38
C ALA A 430 -0.49 22.75 1.61
N PHE A 431 -0.94 24.00 1.50
CA PHE A 431 -1.59 24.72 2.60
C PHE A 431 -3.04 24.25 2.86
N GLY A 432 -3.80 23.91 1.81
CA GLY A 432 -5.22 23.64 1.91
C GLY A 432 -5.60 22.17 2.13
N LEU A 433 -4.77 21.22 1.67
CA LEU A 433 -5.10 19.79 1.68
C LEU A 433 -4.14 18.93 2.52
N TYR A 434 -2.92 19.39 2.80
CA TYR A 434 -1.92 18.58 3.50
C TYR A 434 -1.67 19.13 4.90
N GLU A 435 -1.99 18.34 5.91
CA GLU A 435 -1.85 18.69 7.33
C GLU A 435 -0.67 17.92 7.95
N LYS A 436 0.10 18.63 8.76
CA LYS A 436 1.18 18.03 9.56
C LYS A 436 0.60 17.02 10.56
N ASP A 437 1.33 15.95 10.81
CA ASP A 437 0.97 14.82 11.67
C ASP A 437 -0.23 13.98 11.17
N LYS A 438 -0.72 14.26 9.94
CA LYS A 438 -1.68 13.43 9.22
C LYS A 438 -1.05 12.82 7.97
N GLN A 439 -0.82 13.62 6.92
CA GLN A 439 -0.23 13.16 5.67
C GLN A 439 1.30 13.16 5.70
N TYR A 440 1.92 13.93 6.59
CA TYR A 440 3.38 13.99 6.74
C TYR A 440 3.80 14.40 8.15
N VAL A 441 5.06 14.08 8.47
CA VAL A 441 5.74 14.56 9.68
C VAL A 441 7.02 15.27 9.29
N VAL A 442 7.52 16.15 10.17
CA VAL A 442 8.83 16.79 10.02
C VAL A 442 9.77 16.19 11.07
N GLN A 443 10.78 15.47 10.59
CA GLN A 443 11.77 14.82 11.45
C GLN A 443 13.17 15.05 10.88
N GLY A 444 14.12 15.44 11.75
CA GLY A 444 15.50 15.70 11.32
C GLY A 444 15.63 16.82 10.29
N GLY A 445 14.71 17.80 10.26
CA GLY A 445 14.71 18.87 9.27
C GLY A 445 14.22 18.47 7.89
N LYS A 446 13.61 17.29 7.74
CA LYS A 446 13.05 16.78 6.49
C LYS A 446 11.57 16.47 6.63
N VAL A 447 10.82 16.64 5.54
CA VAL A 447 9.43 16.20 5.43
C VAL A 447 9.42 14.70 5.09
N MET A 448 8.70 13.91 5.87
CA MET A 448 8.49 12.49 5.62
C MET A 448 7.01 12.19 5.46
N ILE A 449 6.67 11.48 4.40
CA ILE A 449 5.29 11.08 4.10
C ILE A 449 4.83 10.03 5.10
N VAL A 450 3.57 10.18 5.55
CA VAL A 450 2.85 9.15 6.30
C VAL A 450 1.93 8.44 5.34
N ASP A 451 2.02 7.13 5.25
CA ASP A 451 1.10 6.33 4.45
C ASP A 451 -0.30 6.35 5.08
N GLU A 452 -1.28 6.81 4.36
CA GLU A 452 -2.67 6.95 4.82
C GLU A 452 -3.29 5.60 5.24
N ASN A 453 -2.87 4.49 4.61
CA ASN A 453 -3.44 3.16 4.88
C ASN A 453 -2.77 2.47 6.06
N THR A 454 -1.44 2.58 6.15
CA THR A 454 -0.66 1.88 7.18
C THR A 454 -0.29 2.78 8.35
N GLY A 455 -0.35 4.10 8.17
CA GLY A 455 0.12 5.08 9.15
C GLY A 455 1.65 5.05 9.33
N ARG A 456 2.38 4.35 8.46
CA ARG A 456 3.84 4.22 8.54
C ARG A 456 4.52 5.38 7.85
N LEU A 457 5.68 5.76 8.39
CA LEU A 457 6.57 6.70 7.72
C LEU A 457 7.18 6.03 6.50
N MET A 458 7.25 6.77 5.40
CA MET A 458 7.80 6.32 4.13
C MET A 458 9.11 7.08 3.85
N PRO A 459 10.24 6.67 4.43
CA PRO A 459 11.51 7.35 4.21
C PRO A 459 11.92 7.22 2.73
N GLY A 460 12.46 8.29 2.18
CA GLY A 460 12.91 8.33 0.78
C GLY A 460 11.81 8.50 -0.26
N ARG A 461 10.53 8.40 0.08
CA ARG A 461 9.42 8.72 -0.83
C ARG A 461 9.11 10.22 -0.83
N ARG A 462 8.80 10.75 -2.01
CA ARG A 462 8.45 12.16 -2.22
C ARG A 462 7.20 12.27 -3.09
N TRP A 463 6.37 13.27 -2.83
CA TRP A 463 5.30 13.62 -3.77
C TRP A 463 5.90 14.22 -5.04
N SER A 464 5.31 13.89 -6.18
CA SER A 464 5.72 14.37 -7.49
C SER A 464 5.23 15.80 -7.79
N ASN A 465 5.70 16.31 -8.92
CA ASN A 465 5.24 17.57 -9.50
C ASN A 465 5.38 18.78 -8.56
N GLY A 466 6.48 18.88 -7.82
CA GLY A 466 6.74 20.02 -6.95
C GLY A 466 5.95 20.07 -5.66
N LEU A 467 4.99 19.14 -5.41
CA LEU A 467 4.18 19.15 -4.20
C LEU A 467 5.01 18.93 -2.93
N HIS A 468 6.00 18.03 -2.98
CA HIS A 468 6.87 17.79 -1.83
C HIS A 468 7.66 19.05 -1.45
N GLN A 469 8.21 19.71 -2.46
CA GLN A 469 8.91 20.99 -2.28
C GLN A 469 7.97 22.10 -1.77
N ALA A 470 6.71 22.12 -2.22
CA ALA A 470 5.71 23.03 -1.68
C ALA A 470 5.42 22.78 -0.18
N VAL A 471 5.40 21.52 0.27
CA VAL A 471 5.25 21.17 1.68
C VAL A 471 6.53 21.52 2.47
N GLU A 472 7.72 21.26 1.92
CA GLU A 472 8.99 21.69 2.49
C GLU A 472 9.03 23.21 2.66
N ALA A 473 8.61 23.96 1.64
CA ALA A 473 8.48 25.40 1.68
C ALA A 473 7.47 25.84 2.75
N LYS A 474 6.30 25.19 2.83
CA LYS A 474 5.27 25.45 3.85
C LYS A 474 5.85 25.34 5.26
N GLU A 475 6.54 24.25 5.57
CA GLU A 475 7.12 23.98 6.89
C GLU A 475 8.41 24.76 7.16
N GLY A 476 8.98 25.44 6.15
CA GLY A 476 10.20 26.23 6.32
C GLY A 476 11.46 25.39 6.51
N VAL A 477 11.44 24.14 6.04
CA VAL A 477 12.62 23.28 5.98
C VAL A 477 13.40 23.52 4.68
N ALA A 478 14.60 22.98 4.57
CA ALA A 478 15.39 23.09 3.33
C ALA A 478 14.64 22.44 2.17
N ILE A 479 14.48 23.19 1.08
CA ILE A 479 13.85 22.67 -0.14
C ILE A 479 14.89 21.85 -0.91
N GLU A 480 14.64 20.56 -1.05
CA GLU A 480 15.52 19.68 -1.82
C GLU A 480 15.25 19.81 -3.32
N LYS A 481 16.29 19.62 -4.14
CA LYS A 481 16.19 19.66 -5.61
C LYS A 481 15.15 18.68 -6.13
N GLU A 482 14.55 19.01 -7.27
CA GLU A 482 13.66 18.09 -7.96
C GLU A 482 14.42 16.83 -8.39
N THR A 483 13.75 15.70 -8.31
CA THR A 483 14.34 14.41 -8.61
C THR A 483 13.81 13.88 -9.93
N LYS A 484 14.71 13.40 -10.79
CA LYS A 484 14.35 12.68 -12.01
C LYS A 484 14.25 11.20 -11.70
N THR A 485 13.21 10.55 -12.19
CA THR A 485 13.07 9.10 -12.11
C THR A 485 14.05 8.44 -13.05
N TYR A 486 14.94 7.61 -12.49
CA TYR A 486 15.91 6.82 -13.27
C TYR A 486 15.36 5.45 -13.63
N ALA A 487 14.69 4.81 -12.69
CA ALA A 487 14.14 3.49 -12.91
C ALA A 487 12.85 3.31 -12.10
N THR A 488 11.91 2.57 -12.63
CA THR A 488 10.63 2.26 -11.97
C THR A 488 10.16 0.89 -12.37
N ILE A 489 9.49 0.20 -11.45
CA ILE A 489 8.76 -1.04 -11.72
C ILE A 489 7.58 -1.16 -10.77
N THR A 490 6.45 -1.67 -11.24
CA THR A 490 5.35 -2.03 -10.34
C THR A 490 5.67 -3.31 -9.59
N ILE A 491 5.17 -3.42 -8.35
CA ILE A 491 5.27 -4.66 -7.55
C ILE A 491 4.71 -5.84 -8.32
N GLN A 492 3.62 -5.64 -9.07
CA GLN A 492 2.99 -6.64 -9.90
C GLN A 492 3.94 -7.20 -10.96
N ASN A 493 4.59 -6.34 -11.73
CA ASN A 493 5.50 -6.77 -12.79
C ASN A 493 6.77 -7.38 -12.24
N TYR A 494 7.27 -6.88 -11.10
CA TYR A 494 8.41 -7.47 -10.42
C TYR A 494 8.15 -8.95 -10.03
N PHE A 495 7.07 -9.23 -9.30
CA PHE A 495 6.79 -10.60 -8.86
C PHE A 495 6.32 -11.54 -9.98
N ARG A 496 5.87 -11.01 -11.11
CA ARG A 496 5.53 -11.82 -12.30
C ARG A 496 6.75 -12.38 -13.03
N MET A 497 7.96 -11.90 -12.72
CA MET A 497 9.20 -12.42 -13.30
C MET A 497 9.62 -13.78 -12.74
N TYR A 498 9.14 -14.15 -11.54
CA TYR A 498 9.51 -15.43 -10.95
C TYR A 498 8.90 -16.61 -11.68
N ASP A 499 9.72 -17.64 -11.97
CA ASP A 499 9.28 -18.92 -12.55
C ASP A 499 8.20 -19.56 -11.67
N LYS A 500 8.39 -19.52 -10.36
CA LYS A 500 7.46 -20.03 -9.35
C LYS A 500 7.23 -18.96 -8.30
N LEU A 501 6.01 -18.43 -8.26
CA LEU A 501 5.54 -17.51 -7.24
C LEU A 501 4.53 -18.25 -6.35
N ALA A 502 4.62 -18.02 -5.03
CA ALA A 502 3.66 -18.49 -4.05
C ALA A 502 3.48 -17.45 -2.94
N GLY A 503 2.44 -17.58 -2.16
CA GLY A 503 2.22 -16.66 -1.06
C GLY A 503 1.50 -17.30 0.12
N MET A 504 1.63 -16.72 1.28
CA MET A 504 0.89 -17.13 2.48
C MET A 504 0.33 -15.90 3.21
N THR A 505 -0.88 -16.04 3.72
CA THR A 505 -1.55 -14.98 4.50
C THR A 505 -2.70 -15.57 5.31
N GLY A 506 -3.24 -14.81 6.26
CA GLY A 506 -4.45 -15.17 7.00
C GLY A 506 -5.76 -14.80 6.27
N THR A 507 -5.72 -14.09 5.15
CA THR A 507 -6.89 -13.41 4.56
C THR A 507 -6.78 -13.20 3.04
N ALA A 508 -6.76 -14.26 2.24
CA ALA A 508 -6.65 -14.16 0.78
C ALA A 508 -7.97 -14.41 0.03
N GLU A 509 -8.90 -15.18 0.62
CA GLU A 509 -10.12 -15.65 -0.06
C GLU A 509 -10.98 -14.50 -0.60
N THR A 510 -10.99 -13.37 0.09
CA THR A 510 -11.77 -12.18 -0.33
C THR A 510 -11.27 -11.58 -1.64
N GLU A 511 -9.98 -11.70 -1.90
CA GLU A 511 -9.26 -11.14 -3.06
C GLU A 511 -8.81 -12.23 -4.05
N ALA A 512 -9.35 -13.46 -3.95
CA ALA A 512 -8.94 -14.60 -4.79
C ALA A 512 -9.05 -14.32 -6.29
N GLY A 513 -10.03 -13.51 -6.71
CA GLY A 513 -10.17 -13.06 -8.10
C GLY A 513 -8.98 -12.22 -8.55
N GLU A 514 -8.57 -11.26 -7.75
CA GLU A 514 -7.44 -10.37 -8.06
C GLU A 514 -6.10 -11.13 -8.10
N PHE A 515 -5.86 -12.01 -7.14
CA PHE A 515 -4.67 -12.86 -7.15
C PHE A 515 -4.59 -13.73 -8.41
N HIS A 516 -5.72 -14.27 -8.86
CA HIS A 516 -5.77 -15.06 -10.08
C HIS A 516 -5.55 -14.19 -11.34
N ASP A 517 -6.23 -13.05 -11.42
CA ASP A 517 -6.21 -12.20 -12.62
C ASP A 517 -4.84 -11.55 -12.85
N ILE A 518 -4.21 -11.06 -11.79
CA ILE A 518 -2.95 -10.31 -11.87
C ILE A 518 -1.74 -11.26 -11.82
N TYR A 519 -1.70 -12.16 -10.83
CA TYR A 519 -0.50 -12.96 -10.53
C TYR A 519 -0.61 -14.42 -10.96
N ARG A 520 -1.76 -14.87 -11.49
CA ARG A 520 -2.05 -16.27 -11.84
C ARG A 520 -1.94 -17.22 -10.65
N LEU A 521 -2.19 -16.71 -9.44
CA LEU A 521 -2.15 -17.49 -8.22
C LEU A 521 -3.55 -17.93 -7.79
N GLY A 522 -3.71 -19.23 -7.56
CA GLY A 522 -4.91 -19.75 -6.90
C GLY A 522 -4.83 -19.59 -5.39
N VAL A 523 -5.96 -19.40 -4.71
CA VAL A 523 -6.02 -19.34 -3.25
C VAL A 523 -6.51 -20.68 -2.72
N MET A 524 -5.75 -21.27 -1.77
CA MET A 524 -6.10 -22.49 -1.05
C MET A 524 -6.29 -22.21 0.43
N VAL A 525 -7.52 -22.32 0.90
CA VAL A 525 -7.83 -22.19 2.32
C VAL A 525 -7.49 -23.48 3.04
N ILE A 526 -6.51 -23.42 3.94
CA ILE A 526 -6.04 -24.56 4.74
C ILE A 526 -6.78 -24.56 6.08
N PRO A 527 -7.31 -25.71 6.52
CA PRO A 527 -7.98 -25.80 7.81
C PRO A 527 -7.01 -25.54 8.95
N THR A 528 -7.52 -25.05 10.06
CA THR A 528 -6.77 -24.89 11.30
C THR A 528 -6.43 -26.25 11.92
N HIS A 529 -5.32 -26.33 12.64
CA HIS A 529 -4.92 -27.56 13.34
C HIS A 529 -5.92 -27.93 14.45
N ARG A 530 -6.42 -26.92 15.19
CA ARG A 530 -7.48 -27.05 16.17
C ARG A 530 -8.66 -26.18 15.77
N ASP A 531 -9.87 -26.58 16.15
CA ASP A 531 -11.08 -25.81 15.86
C ASP A 531 -11.00 -24.39 16.47
N CYS A 532 -11.39 -23.41 15.69
CA CYS A 532 -11.46 -22.02 16.14
C CYS A 532 -12.70 -21.83 17.02
N VAL A 533 -12.49 -21.55 18.30
CA VAL A 533 -13.55 -21.34 19.30
C VAL A 533 -13.88 -19.87 19.55
N ARG A 534 -13.38 -18.96 18.67
CA ARG A 534 -13.62 -17.53 18.77
C ARG A 534 -15.10 -17.18 18.70
N LYS A 535 -15.52 -16.27 19.59
CA LYS A 535 -16.87 -15.69 19.59
C LYS A 535 -16.84 -14.34 18.87
N ASP A 536 -17.33 -14.31 17.64
CA ASP A 536 -17.50 -13.06 16.90
C ASP A 536 -18.88 -12.49 17.24
N LEU A 537 -18.90 -11.44 18.09
CA LEU A 537 -20.13 -10.76 18.51
C LEU A 537 -20.64 -9.86 17.37
N ASN A 538 -21.93 -9.53 17.36
CA ASN A 538 -22.52 -8.64 16.40
C ASN A 538 -21.95 -7.22 16.53
N ASP A 539 -21.92 -6.50 15.43
CA ASP A 539 -21.48 -5.10 15.40
C ASP A 539 -22.52 -4.21 16.10
N LEU A 540 -22.04 -3.23 16.83
CA LEU A 540 -22.87 -2.18 17.43
C LEU A 540 -22.80 -0.91 16.57
N MET A 541 -23.96 -0.39 16.17
CA MET A 541 -24.03 0.83 15.36
C MET A 541 -24.58 2.00 16.17
N PHE A 542 -23.94 3.15 15.96
CA PHE A 542 -24.21 4.41 16.65
C PHE A 542 -24.46 5.55 15.65
N LYS A 543 -25.22 6.56 16.04
CA LYS A 543 -25.37 7.78 15.23
C LYS A 543 -24.07 8.57 15.16
N GLY A 544 -23.40 8.79 16.29
CA GLY A 544 -22.23 9.63 16.41
C GLY A 544 -20.98 8.92 16.96
N ARG A 545 -19.80 9.42 16.60
CA ARG A 545 -18.50 8.90 17.10
C ARG A 545 -18.37 8.98 18.61
N ARG A 546 -18.94 10.02 19.25
CA ARG A 546 -18.85 10.20 20.71
C ARG A 546 -19.55 9.08 21.47
N GLN A 547 -20.77 8.72 21.05
CA GLN A 547 -21.54 7.62 21.66
C GLN A 547 -20.81 6.30 21.48
N LYS A 548 -20.29 6.04 20.26
CA LYS A 548 -19.48 4.88 19.94
C LYS A 548 -18.27 4.74 20.89
N PHE A 549 -17.47 5.77 21.05
CA PHE A 549 -16.30 5.72 21.93
C PHE A 549 -16.65 5.55 23.40
N ASN A 550 -17.77 6.11 23.86
CA ASN A 550 -18.24 5.90 25.23
C ASN A 550 -18.60 4.41 25.46
N GLN A 551 -19.32 3.77 24.53
CA GLN A 551 -19.65 2.35 24.64
C GLN A 551 -18.41 1.46 24.59
N VAL A 552 -17.45 1.76 23.73
CA VAL A 552 -16.15 1.04 23.71
C VAL A 552 -15.47 1.15 25.08
N LEU A 553 -15.50 2.33 25.70
CA LEU A 553 -14.90 2.55 27.02
C LEU A 553 -15.63 1.78 28.13
N GLU A 554 -16.97 1.67 28.07
CA GLU A 554 -17.76 0.90 29.01
C GLU A 554 -17.44 -0.61 28.91
N ASP A 555 -17.51 -1.19 27.71
CA ASP A 555 -17.24 -2.61 27.49
C ASP A 555 -15.77 -2.95 27.85
N LEU A 556 -14.82 -2.03 27.55
CA LEU A 556 -13.42 -2.20 27.96
C LEU A 556 -13.28 -2.15 29.49
N THR A 557 -13.98 -1.23 30.16
CA THR A 557 -13.89 -1.09 31.62
C THR A 557 -14.43 -2.32 32.31
N GLU A 558 -15.49 -2.94 31.78
CA GLU A 558 -16.03 -4.20 32.27
C GLU A 558 -15.02 -5.35 32.09
N ALA A 559 -14.44 -5.51 30.90
CA ALA A 559 -13.42 -6.51 30.63
C ALA A 559 -12.16 -6.31 31.51
N HIS A 560 -11.72 -5.08 31.71
CA HIS A 560 -10.56 -4.75 32.53
C HIS A 560 -10.81 -5.05 34.03
N LYS A 561 -12.02 -4.81 34.54
CA LYS A 561 -12.42 -5.21 35.89
C LYS A 561 -12.32 -6.74 36.10
N ASN A 562 -12.58 -7.50 35.04
CA ASN A 562 -12.46 -8.95 35.04
C ASN A 562 -11.01 -9.42 34.74
N GLU A 563 -10.04 -8.48 34.66
CA GLU A 563 -8.63 -8.72 34.33
C GLU A 563 -8.43 -9.45 32.99
N GLN A 564 -9.43 -9.41 32.12
CA GLN A 564 -9.33 -9.90 30.75
C GLN A 564 -8.45 -8.96 29.92
N PRO A 565 -7.45 -9.46 29.15
CA PRO A 565 -6.68 -8.63 28.25
C PRO A 565 -7.53 -8.11 27.09
N VAL A 566 -7.35 -6.83 26.72
CA VAL A 566 -8.11 -6.18 25.66
C VAL A 566 -7.18 -5.58 24.63
N LEU A 567 -7.43 -5.90 23.36
CA LEU A 567 -6.80 -5.28 22.20
C LEU A 567 -7.81 -4.40 21.47
N ILE A 568 -7.49 -3.11 21.36
CA ILE A 568 -8.34 -2.11 20.70
C ILE A 568 -7.75 -1.81 19.33
N GLY A 569 -8.48 -2.13 18.27
CA GLY A 569 -8.12 -1.80 16.89
C GLY A 569 -8.68 -0.43 16.50
N THR A 570 -7.82 0.46 15.99
CA THR A 570 -8.20 1.78 15.46
C THR A 570 -7.76 1.90 14.00
N ALA A 571 -8.52 2.59 13.14
CA ALA A 571 -8.17 2.75 11.74
C ALA A 571 -7.09 3.82 11.53
N SER A 572 -6.99 4.82 12.40
CA SER A 572 -6.02 5.91 12.28
C SER A 572 -5.21 6.14 13.56
N VAL A 573 -4.04 6.78 13.39
CA VAL A 573 -3.21 7.23 14.51
C VAL A 573 -3.97 8.25 15.36
N GLU A 574 -4.73 9.15 14.71
CA GLU A 574 -5.55 10.15 15.39
C GLU A 574 -6.59 9.50 16.30
N SER A 575 -7.34 8.51 15.80
CA SER A 575 -8.31 7.74 16.60
C SER A 575 -7.63 7.07 17.79
N SER A 576 -6.41 6.52 17.61
CA SER A 576 -5.64 5.90 18.69
C SER A 576 -5.25 6.90 19.79
N GLU A 577 -4.86 8.11 19.42
CA GLU A 577 -4.50 9.18 20.37
C GLU A 577 -5.73 9.74 21.10
N VAL A 578 -6.86 9.90 20.40
CA VAL A 578 -8.12 10.32 21.03
C VAL A 578 -8.55 9.31 22.08
N PHE A 579 -8.54 8.03 21.74
CA PHE A 579 -8.93 6.97 22.64
C PHE A 579 -7.95 6.80 23.81
N SER A 580 -6.64 6.95 23.56
CA SER A 580 -5.61 6.99 24.61
C SER A 580 -5.87 8.10 25.64
N ARG A 581 -6.27 9.30 25.18
CA ARG A 581 -6.65 10.39 26.08
C ARG A 581 -7.89 10.07 26.93
N MET A 582 -8.86 9.35 26.37
CA MET A 582 -10.06 8.90 27.09
C MET A 582 -9.69 7.89 28.17
N LEU A 583 -8.84 6.90 27.85
CA LEU A 583 -8.37 5.89 28.83
C LEU A 583 -7.54 6.52 29.96
N LYS A 584 -6.71 7.53 29.68
CA LYS A 584 -5.98 8.29 30.71
C LYS A 584 -6.95 8.99 31.65
N ARG A 585 -8.01 9.59 31.14
CA ARG A 585 -9.05 10.24 31.97
C ARG A 585 -9.83 9.22 32.82
N ALA A 586 -10.04 8.02 32.30
CA ALA A 586 -10.65 6.90 33.03
C ALA A 586 -9.67 6.19 33.98
N ASN A 587 -8.43 6.66 34.06
CA ASN A 587 -7.35 6.10 34.91
C ASN A 587 -7.03 4.63 34.60
N ILE A 588 -7.17 4.21 33.33
CA ILE A 588 -6.86 2.86 32.86
C ILE A 588 -5.45 2.84 32.27
N ARG A 589 -4.58 1.99 32.81
CA ARG A 589 -3.24 1.76 32.27
C ARG A 589 -3.35 1.09 30.92
N HIS A 590 -2.68 1.63 29.90
CA HIS A 590 -2.67 1.11 28.55
C HIS A 590 -1.38 1.39 27.81
N THR A 591 -1.12 0.61 26.79
CA THR A 591 0.01 0.78 25.87
C THR A 591 -0.53 1.11 24.47
N VAL A 592 0.13 2.04 23.76
CA VAL A 592 -0.27 2.43 22.40
C VAL A 592 0.78 1.92 21.43
N LEU A 593 0.33 1.16 20.45
CA LEU A 593 1.12 0.63 19.35
C LEU A 593 0.67 1.29 18.05
N ASN A 594 1.42 2.29 17.62
CA ASN A 594 1.18 3.00 16.36
C ASN A 594 2.50 3.23 15.62
N ALA A 595 2.41 3.82 14.42
CA ALA A 595 3.54 4.07 13.54
C ALA A 595 4.71 4.86 14.16
N LYS A 596 4.51 5.52 15.30
CA LYS A 596 5.54 6.31 15.99
C LYS A 596 6.50 5.45 16.84
N PHE A 597 6.19 4.17 17.11
CA PHE A 597 6.91 3.32 18.08
C PHE A 597 7.36 1.97 17.51
N HIS A 598 7.87 1.94 16.27
CA HIS A 598 8.27 0.72 15.57
C HIS A 598 9.29 -0.16 16.31
N GLU A 599 10.28 0.47 16.94
CA GLU A 599 11.39 -0.27 17.56
C GLU A 599 10.96 -1.13 18.76
N ARG A 600 9.82 -0.78 19.40
CA ARG A 600 9.29 -1.50 20.56
C ARG A 600 8.07 -2.38 20.24
N GLU A 601 7.75 -2.51 18.96
CA GLU A 601 6.54 -3.22 18.52
C GLU A 601 6.47 -4.64 19.06
N ALA A 602 7.55 -5.40 18.92
CA ALA A 602 7.60 -6.80 19.37
C ALA A 602 7.45 -6.93 20.90
N GLU A 603 8.08 -6.04 21.66
CA GLU A 603 7.98 -5.99 23.12
C GLU A 603 6.54 -5.71 23.57
N ILE A 604 5.89 -4.69 22.98
CA ILE A 604 4.50 -4.30 23.31
C ILE A 604 3.55 -5.44 22.97
N VAL A 605 3.71 -6.09 21.83
CA VAL A 605 2.85 -7.21 21.40
C VAL A 605 3.00 -8.41 22.32
N SER A 606 4.21 -8.70 22.79
CA SER A 606 4.45 -9.80 23.73
C SER A 606 3.71 -9.62 25.06
N GLN A 607 3.48 -8.38 25.48
CA GLN A 607 2.78 -8.04 26.72
C GLN A 607 1.26 -7.92 26.54
N ALA A 608 0.76 -7.79 25.29
CA ALA A 608 -0.66 -7.56 25.03
C ALA A 608 -1.59 -8.71 25.45
N GLY A 609 -1.07 -9.93 25.60
CA GLY A 609 -1.80 -11.11 26.06
C GLY A 609 -1.75 -11.36 27.57
N GLN A 610 -1.11 -10.49 28.33
CA GLN A 610 -0.99 -10.65 29.79
C GLN A 610 -2.27 -10.21 30.50
N ARG A 611 -2.50 -10.75 31.70
CA ARG A 611 -3.68 -10.49 32.54
C ARG A 611 -3.88 -8.99 32.75
N GLY A 612 -5.07 -8.48 32.43
CA GLY A 612 -5.44 -7.08 32.60
C GLY A 612 -4.75 -6.09 31.64
N ALA A 613 -3.99 -6.58 30.66
CA ALA A 613 -3.31 -5.72 29.69
C ALA A 613 -4.33 -5.03 28.78
N VAL A 614 -4.15 -3.71 28.55
CA VAL A 614 -4.93 -2.93 27.57
C VAL A 614 -3.98 -2.38 26.54
N THR A 615 -4.17 -2.76 25.27
CA THR A 615 -3.32 -2.34 24.16
C THR A 615 -4.17 -1.69 23.07
N ILE A 616 -3.81 -0.47 22.66
CA ILE A 616 -4.38 0.19 21.49
C ILE A 616 -3.44 -0.06 20.33
N ALA A 617 -3.94 -0.59 19.21
CA ALA A 617 -3.14 -0.85 18.01
C ALA A 617 -3.81 -0.25 16.78
N THR A 618 -3.03 0.41 15.93
CA THR A 618 -3.47 0.74 14.57
C THR A 618 -3.41 -0.51 13.70
N ASN A 619 -4.14 -0.53 12.58
CA ASN A 619 -4.40 -1.70 11.74
C ASN A 619 -3.21 -2.58 11.42
N MET A 620 -2.08 -1.97 11.09
CA MET A 620 -0.89 -2.70 10.62
C MET A 620 0.13 -2.95 11.74
N ALA A 621 -0.05 -2.34 12.90
CA ALA A 621 0.87 -2.51 14.00
C ALA A 621 0.79 -3.94 14.60
N GLY A 622 1.93 -4.56 14.84
CA GLY A 622 2.04 -5.93 15.34
C GLY A 622 1.74 -7.03 14.32
N ARG A 623 1.67 -6.73 13.01
CA ARG A 623 1.46 -7.75 11.97
C ARG A 623 2.68 -8.69 11.91
N GLY A 624 2.42 -9.99 11.69
CA GLY A 624 3.46 -11.00 11.70
C GLY A 624 3.99 -11.39 13.09
N THR A 625 3.47 -10.76 14.17
CA THR A 625 3.86 -11.08 15.54
C THR A 625 2.70 -11.76 16.29
N ASP A 626 2.99 -12.81 17.03
CA ASP A 626 2.00 -13.58 17.79
C ASP A 626 1.76 -12.99 19.18
N ILE A 627 0.48 -12.89 19.58
CA ILE A 627 0.07 -12.52 20.95
C ILE A 627 -0.14 -13.81 21.73
N LYS A 628 0.82 -14.13 22.60
CA LYS A 628 0.72 -15.28 23.51
C LYS A 628 -0.09 -14.90 24.74
N LEU A 629 -1.06 -15.74 25.11
CA LEU A 629 -1.83 -15.55 26.34
C LEU A 629 -0.99 -15.88 27.57
N GLY A 630 -1.07 -14.99 28.56
CA GLY A 630 -0.45 -15.19 29.86
C GLY A 630 -1.14 -16.34 30.65
N GLU A 631 -0.50 -16.72 31.76
CA GLU A 631 -1.03 -17.76 32.64
C GLU A 631 -2.38 -17.34 33.23
N GLY A 632 -3.39 -18.26 33.22
CA GLY A 632 -4.72 -18.00 33.72
C GLY A 632 -5.64 -17.14 32.86
N VAL A 633 -5.16 -16.64 31.72
CA VAL A 633 -5.97 -15.79 30.84
C VAL A 633 -7.01 -16.58 30.02
N LYS A 634 -6.75 -17.86 29.78
CA LYS A 634 -7.70 -18.73 29.06
C LYS A 634 -9.01 -18.91 29.86
N GLU A 635 -8.94 -19.01 31.18
CA GLU A 635 -10.08 -19.12 32.06
C GLU A 635 -10.89 -17.84 32.15
N LEU A 636 -10.27 -16.69 31.89
CA LEU A 636 -10.93 -15.37 31.81
C LEU A 636 -11.62 -15.13 30.47
N GLY A 637 -11.62 -16.11 29.55
CA GLY A 637 -12.20 -16.01 28.22
C GLY A 637 -11.23 -15.57 27.11
N GLY A 638 -9.92 -15.52 27.42
CA GLY A 638 -8.87 -15.17 26.46
C GLY A 638 -8.82 -13.70 26.09
N LEU A 639 -8.20 -13.37 24.96
CA LEU A 639 -8.06 -12.01 24.47
C LEU A 639 -9.38 -11.49 23.89
N LEU A 640 -9.82 -10.30 24.35
CA LEU A 640 -10.95 -9.56 23.79
C LEU A 640 -10.43 -8.55 22.76
N VAL A 641 -10.97 -8.59 21.54
CA VAL A 641 -10.62 -7.66 20.45
C VAL A 641 -11.80 -6.72 20.20
N LEU A 642 -11.56 -5.40 20.36
CA LEU A 642 -12.53 -4.35 20.12
C LEU A 642 -12.10 -3.50 18.92
N GLY A 643 -12.83 -3.57 17.80
CA GLY A 643 -12.61 -2.69 16.66
C GLY A 643 -13.41 -1.41 16.80
N THR A 644 -12.75 -0.25 16.85
CA THR A 644 -13.45 1.05 17.01
C THR A 644 -14.16 1.51 15.75
N GLU A 645 -13.87 0.89 14.60
CA GLU A 645 -14.51 1.15 13.32
C GLU A 645 -14.27 -0.03 12.36
N ARG A 646 -15.06 -0.14 11.30
CA ARG A 646 -14.83 -1.06 10.21
C ARG A 646 -13.85 -0.43 9.21
N HIS A 647 -12.93 -1.24 8.75
CA HIS A 647 -11.94 -0.82 7.75
C HIS A 647 -12.51 -0.82 6.34
N GLU A 648 -11.83 -0.18 5.41
CA GLU A 648 -12.19 -0.16 4.00
C GLU A 648 -12.22 -1.57 3.37
N SER A 649 -11.39 -2.48 3.88
CA SER A 649 -11.29 -3.86 3.39
C SER A 649 -11.76 -4.87 4.42
N ARG A 650 -12.57 -5.85 3.98
CA ARG A 650 -13.05 -6.98 4.80
C ARG A 650 -11.91 -7.83 5.36
N ARG A 651 -10.79 -7.93 4.63
CA ARG A 651 -9.61 -8.70 5.07
C ARG A 651 -8.93 -8.06 6.27
N THR A 652 -8.85 -6.74 6.35
CA THR A 652 -8.27 -6.02 7.51
C THR A 652 -9.08 -6.30 8.78
N ASP A 653 -10.42 -6.30 8.68
CA ASP A 653 -11.28 -6.70 9.79
C ASP A 653 -11.04 -8.15 10.21
N ARG A 654 -10.89 -9.08 9.24
CA ARG A 654 -10.58 -10.49 9.52
C ARG A 654 -9.20 -10.64 10.19
N GLN A 655 -8.21 -9.85 9.79
CA GLN A 655 -6.88 -9.85 10.42
C GLN A 655 -6.93 -9.36 11.86
N LEU A 656 -7.71 -8.30 12.13
CA LEU A 656 -7.90 -7.81 13.49
C LEU A 656 -8.59 -8.86 14.36
N ARG A 657 -9.68 -9.49 13.90
CA ARG A 657 -10.33 -10.61 14.56
C ARG A 657 -9.40 -11.78 14.80
N GLY A 658 -8.49 -12.06 13.85
CA GLY A 658 -7.50 -13.14 13.93
C GLY A 658 -6.40 -12.93 14.97
N ARG A 659 -6.38 -11.78 15.66
CA ARG A 659 -5.45 -11.57 16.77
C ARG A 659 -5.80 -12.38 18.01
N CYS A 660 -7.04 -12.78 18.20
CA CYS A 660 -7.51 -13.63 19.31
C CYS A 660 -7.91 -15.03 18.84
N ALA A 661 -8.08 -15.92 19.79
CA ALA A 661 -8.53 -17.30 19.63
C ALA A 661 -7.66 -18.13 18.66
N ARG A 662 -6.36 -18.14 18.90
CA ARG A 662 -5.36 -18.86 18.11
C ARG A 662 -5.14 -20.25 18.68
N GLN A 663 -4.87 -21.25 17.83
CA GLN A 663 -4.55 -22.63 18.25
C GLN A 663 -5.56 -23.24 19.22
N GLY A 664 -6.87 -22.90 19.06
CA GLY A 664 -7.94 -23.38 19.92
C GLY A 664 -8.07 -22.64 21.26
N ASP A 665 -7.35 -21.54 21.47
CA ASP A 665 -7.53 -20.68 22.64
C ASP A 665 -8.88 -19.94 22.57
N PRO A 666 -9.51 -19.63 23.72
CA PRO A 666 -10.71 -18.81 23.75
C PRO A 666 -10.41 -17.35 23.37
N GLY A 667 -11.42 -16.63 22.93
CA GLY A 667 -11.31 -15.21 22.59
C GLY A 667 -12.63 -14.70 22.02
N ALA A 668 -12.81 -13.39 22.05
CA ALA A 668 -13.98 -12.74 21.49
C ALA A 668 -13.61 -11.50 20.69
N SER A 669 -14.45 -11.13 19.73
CA SER A 669 -14.28 -9.90 18.98
C SER A 669 -15.60 -9.16 18.80
N ARG A 670 -15.56 -7.81 18.84
CA ARG A 670 -16.70 -6.93 18.55
C ARG A 670 -16.24 -5.70 17.81
N PHE A 671 -17.05 -5.23 16.86
CA PHE A 671 -16.84 -3.95 16.19
C PHE A 671 -17.91 -2.92 16.57
N TYR A 672 -17.49 -1.68 16.62
CA TYR A 672 -18.32 -0.51 16.90
C TYR A 672 -18.27 0.43 15.72
N VAL A 673 -19.43 0.73 15.14
CA VAL A 673 -19.53 1.48 13.89
C VAL A 673 -20.38 2.73 14.12
N SER A 674 -20.00 3.84 13.54
CA SER A 674 -20.78 5.07 13.54
C SER A 674 -21.16 5.48 12.12
N LEU A 675 -22.30 6.17 11.97
CA LEU A 675 -22.67 6.77 10.68
C LEU A 675 -21.71 7.88 10.24
N GLU A 676 -20.92 8.41 11.19
CA GLU A 676 -19.90 9.42 10.93
C GLU A 676 -18.54 8.83 10.56
N ASP A 677 -18.38 7.50 10.59
CA ASP A 677 -17.16 6.84 10.13
C ASP A 677 -17.03 6.97 8.61
N ASP A 678 -15.81 7.12 8.13
CA ASP A 678 -15.53 7.46 6.73
C ASP A 678 -16.07 6.42 5.75
N LEU A 679 -15.99 5.13 6.08
CA LEU A 679 -16.56 4.06 5.28
C LEU A 679 -18.09 4.23 5.11
N MET A 680 -18.78 4.59 6.18
CA MET A 680 -20.24 4.76 6.17
C MET A 680 -20.64 6.06 5.46
N ARG A 681 -19.89 7.12 5.70
CA ARG A 681 -20.12 8.43 5.10
C ARG A 681 -19.94 8.43 3.58
N LEU A 682 -18.91 7.75 3.09
CA LEU A 682 -18.53 7.81 1.67
C LEU A 682 -19.21 6.74 0.81
N PHE A 683 -19.45 5.55 1.35
CA PHE A 683 -19.82 4.37 0.55
C PHE A 683 -21.15 3.71 0.93
N ALA A 684 -21.70 3.96 2.12
CA ALA A 684 -23.01 3.45 2.47
C ALA A 684 -24.11 4.22 1.71
N ASN A 685 -25.09 3.46 1.17
CA ASN A 685 -26.24 4.06 0.48
C ASN A 685 -27.08 4.87 1.48
N GLN A 686 -26.85 6.18 1.54
CA GLN A 686 -27.46 7.11 2.50
C GLN A 686 -28.99 7.17 2.38
N GLY A 687 -29.56 6.91 1.17
CA GLY A 687 -31.00 7.05 0.94
C GLY A 687 -31.88 5.97 1.60
N ALA A 688 -31.46 4.71 1.68
CA ALA A 688 -32.25 3.62 2.26
C ALA A 688 -31.96 3.44 3.76
N LEU A 689 -30.68 3.48 4.13
CA LEU A 689 -30.23 3.36 5.51
C LEU A 689 -30.64 4.56 6.36
N SER A 690 -30.43 5.79 5.86
CA SER A 690 -30.83 7.04 6.50
C SER A 690 -32.34 7.07 6.80
N LYS A 691 -33.18 6.69 5.82
CA LYS A 691 -34.64 6.64 6.01
C LYS A 691 -35.09 5.56 7.01
N MET A 692 -34.37 4.44 7.06
CA MET A 692 -34.65 3.36 8.02
C MET A 692 -34.21 3.79 9.43
N LEU A 693 -33.10 4.50 9.53
CA LEU A 693 -32.51 4.98 10.77
C LEU A 693 -33.27 6.19 11.32
N GLU A 694 -33.72 7.14 10.46
CA GLU A 694 -34.55 8.28 10.87
C GLU A 694 -35.91 7.87 11.46
N LYS A 695 -36.46 6.72 11.02
CA LYS A 695 -37.75 6.19 11.51
C LYS A 695 -37.66 5.35 12.78
N SER A 696 -36.46 4.81 13.10
CA SER A 696 -36.31 3.78 14.13
C SER A 696 -35.50 4.21 15.36
N PHE A 697 -34.97 5.47 15.39
CA PHE A 697 -34.05 5.89 16.45
C PHE A 697 -34.56 7.02 17.34
N GLY A 698 -34.55 6.76 18.65
CA GLY A 698 -34.28 7.76 19.69
C GLY A 698 -32.80 8.14 19.70
N ASP A 699 -32.42 9.28 20.25
CA ASP A 699 -31.02 9.80 20.17
C ASP A 699 -29.99 8.95 20.91
N ASP A 700 -30.38 7.99 21.76
CA ASP A 700 -29.49 7.17 22.59
C ASP A 700 -29.62 5.64 22.32
N GLU A 701 -30.29 5.22 21.26
CA GLU A 701 -30.46 3.78 20.99
C GLU A 701 -29.28 3.20 20.18
N VAL A 702 -28.78 2.04 20.67
CA VAL A 702 -27.80 1.20 20.00
C VAL A 702 -28.50 0.21 19.09
N LEU A 703 -28.11 0.12 17.83
CA LEU A 703 -28.65 -0.89 16.91
C LEU A 703 -27.74 -2.11 16.79
N GLU A 704 -28.35 -3.24 17.00
CA GLU A 704 -27.78 -4.56 16.76
C GLU A 704 -28.71 -5.30 15.78
N HIS A 705 -28.43 -5.24 14.46
CA HIS A 705 -29.26 -5.92 13.47
C HIS A 705 -28.45 -6.43 12.27
N GLY A 706 -28.67 -7.68 11.88
CA GLY A 706 -27.92 -8.35 10.80
C GLY A 706 -28.04 -7.71 9.40
N THR A 707 -29.03 -6.84 9.14
CA THR A 707 -29.14 -6.08 7.89
C THR A 707 -28.08 -4.97 7.79
N LEU A 708 -27.58 -4.49 8.93
CA LEU A 708 -26.54 -3.47 9.00
C LEU A 708 -25.19 -4.07 8.59
N ASP A 709 -24.88 -5.26 9.06
CA ASP A 709 -23.68 -6.01 8.67
C ASP A 709 -23.63 -6.22 7.16
N TRP A 710 -24.78 -6.51 6.53
CA TRP A 710 -24.87 -6.64 5.07
C TRP A 710 -24.58 -5.31 4.35
N SER A 711 -25.08 -4.19 4.89
CA SER A 711 -24.85 -2.87 4.31
C SER A 711 -23.37 -2.46 4.39
N ILE A 712 -22.74 -2.69 5.55
CA ILE A 712 -21.30 -2.44 5.77
C ILE A 712 -20.48 -3.29 4.80
N GLN A 713 -20.76 -4.60 4.70
CA GLN A 713 -20.06 -5.49 3.78
C GLN A 713 -20.21 -5.06 2.32
N ASN A 714 -21.36 -4.51 1.92
CA ASN A 714 -21.56 -3.99 0.57
C ASN A 714 -20.78 -2.70 0.33
N ALA A 715 -20.68 -1.82 1.34
CA ALA A 715 -19.82 -0.65 1.28
C ALA A 715 -18.36 -1.06 1.08
N GLN A 716 -17.85 -1.98 1.90
CA GLN A 716 -16.50 -2.53 1.78
C GLN A 716 -16.24 -3.13 0.39
N LYS A 717 -17.17 -3.93 -0.16
CA LYS A 717 -17.04 -4.51 -1.51
C LYS A 717 -16.91 -3.45 -2.60
N LYS A 718 -17.64 -2.33 -2.49
CA LYS A 718 -17.52 -1.22 -3.44
C LYS A 718 -16.14 -0.58 -3.39
N VAL A 719 -15.60 -0.36 -2.19
CA VAL A 719 -14.25 0.17 -1.99
C VAL A 719 -13.20 -0.79 -2.55
N GLU A 720 -13.31 -2.08 -2.21
CA GLU A 720 -12.42 -3.13 -2.73
C GLU A 720 -12.42 -3.15 -4.27
N GLN A 721 -13.60 -3.07 -4.90
CA GLN A 721 -13.74 -3.02 -6.37
C GLN A 721 -13.14 -1.75 -6.98
N GLN A 722 -13.33 -0.59 -6.34
CA GLN A 722 -12.73 0.66 -6.79
C GLN A 722 -11.20 0.58 -6.72
N ASN A 723 -10.66 0.12 -5.60
CA ASN A 723 -9.22 -0.05 -5.40
C ASN A 723 -8.63 -1.07 -6.40
N TYR A 724 -9.32 -2.18 -6.65
CA TYR A 724 -8.93 -3.14 -7.69
C TYR A 724 -8.87 -2.49 -9.07
N SER A 725 -9.88 -1.69 -9.42
CA SER A 725 -9.91 -0.98 -10.72
C SER A 725 -8.74 -0.01 -10.88
N ILE A 726 -8.35 0.67 -9.80
CA ILE A 726 -7.19 1.58 -9.79
C ILE A 726 -5.90 0.78 -10.02
N ARG A 727 -5.67 -0.31 -9.26
CA ARG A 727 -4.49 -1.18 -9.42
C ARG A 727 -4.42 -1.81 -10.81
N LYS A 728 -5.55 -2.27 -11.34
CA LYS A 728 -5.62 -2.83 -12.70
C LYS A 728 -5.26 -1.80 -13.76
N ARG A 729 -5.72 -0.57 -13.62
CA ARG A 729 -5.38 0.53 -14.53
C ARG A 729 -3.90 0.88 -14.45
N LEU A 730 -3.33 0.96 -13.25
CA LEU A 730 -1.90 1.19 -13.05
C LEU A 730 -1.07 0.11 -13.77
N LEU A 731 -1.45 -1.16 -13.59
CA LEU A 731 -0.79 -2.29 -14.25
C LEU A 731 -0.89 -2.20 -15.78
N GLN A 732 -2.05 -1.85 -16.33
CA GLN A 732 -2.23 -1.71 -17.78
C GLN A 732 -1.31 -0.65 -18.39
N TYR A 733 -1.08 0.46 -17.70
CA TYR A 733 -0.10 1.46 -18.14
C TYR A 733 1.34 0.95 -18.00
N ASP A 734 1.67 0.31 -16.88
CA ASP A 734 3.02 -0.21 -16.66
C ASP A 734 3.35 -1.42 -17.55
N ASP A 735 2.38 -2.20 -18.01
CA ASP A 735 2.61 -3.30 -18.96
C ASP A 735 3.20 -2.82 -20.30
N VAL A 736 2.83 -1.62 -20.75
CA VAL A 736 3.43 -0.99 -21.94
C VAL A 736 4.88 -0.61 -21.66
N LEU A 737 5.12 0.08 -20.53
CA LEU A 737 6.46 0.46 -20.10
C LEU A 737 7.33 -0.77 -19.81
N ASN A 738 6.73 -1.86 -19.34
CA ASN A 738 7.46 -3.10 -19.03
C ASN A 738 8.02 -3.75 -20.27
N ARG A 739 7.28 -3.77 -21.38
CA ARG A 739 7.81 -4.28 -22.67
C ARG A 739 9.02 -3.47 -23.14
N GLN A 740 8.95 -2.14 -23.03
CA GLN A 740 10.09 -1.27 -23.36
C GLN A 740 11.27 -1.53 -22.42
N ARG A 741 10.99 -1.68 -21.11
CA ARG A 741 11.99 -1.98 -20.09
C ARG A 741 12.69 -3.30 -20.37
N GLU A 742 11.96 -4.35 -20.68
CA GLU A 742 12.52 -5.67 -21.02
C GLU A 742 13.48 -5.60 -22.22
N ILE A 743 13.11 -4.88 -23.28
CA ILE A 743 13.98 -4.70 -24.45
C ILE A 743 15.24 -3.92 -24.07
N VAL A 744 15.10 -2.78 -23.41
CA VAL A 744 16.25 -1.91 -23.05
C VAL A 744 17.16 -2.62 -22.06
N TYR A 745 16.60 -3.33 -21.07
CA TYR A 745 17.39 -4.05 -20.08
C TYR A 745 18.07 -5.29 -20.67
N SER A 746 17.44 -5.98 -21.65
CA SER A 746 18.09 -7.07 -22.36
C SER A 746 19.32 -6.58 -23.10
N ILE A 747 19.18 -5.56 -23.95
CA ILE A 747 20.32 -4.98 -24.71
C ILE A 747 21.42 -4.51 -23.73
N ARG A 748 21.02 -3.84 -22.65
CA ARG A 748 21.96 -3.37 -21.64
C ARG A 748 22.72 -4.50 -20.96
N ASN A 749 22.04 -5.57 -20.58
CA ASN A 749 22.65 -6.73 -19.96
C ASN A 749 23.55 -7.47 -20.93
N ASP A 750 23.18 -7.57 -22.21
CA ASP A 750 24.02 -8.16 -23.24
C ASP A 750 25.36 -7.40 -23.34
N VAL A 751 25.31 -6.06 -23.34
CA VAL A 751 26.53 -5.22 -23.33
C VAL A 751 27.35 -5.36 -22.05
N LEU A 752 26.70 -5.47 -20.86
CA LEU A 752 27.38 -5.62 -19.57
C LEU A 752 28.02 -6.99 -19.39
N LEU A 753 27.45 -8.04 -19.99
CA LEU A 753 27.90 -9.41 -19.85
C LEU A 753 28.90 -9.86 -20.91
N GLU A 754 28.96 -9.14 -22.07
CA GLU A 754 29.88 -9.45 -23.17
C GLU A 754 31.31 -9.04 -22.80
N GLU A 755 32.27 -9.90 -23.12
CA GLU A 755 33.71 -9.64 -22.89
C GLU A 755 34.21 -8.50 -23.79
N ASP A 756 33.68 -8.37 -25.01
CA ASP A 756 34.01 -7.34 -25.97
C ASP A 756 32.75 -6.58 -26.40
N PRO A 757 32.32 -5.54 -25.67
CA PRO A 757 31.14 -4.74 -26.00
C PRO A 757 31.20 -4.06 -27.36
N GLY A 758 32.40 -3.92 -27.93
CA GLY A 758 32.59 -3.36 -29.26
C GLY A 758 31.91 -4.14 -30.37
N LYS A 759 31.77 -5.47 -30.22
CA LYS A 759 31.03 -6.29 -31.18
C LYS A 759 29.57 -5.93 -31.27
N ILE A 760 28.89 -5.80 -30.11
CA ILE A 760 27.48 -5.43 -30.06
C ILE A 760 27.25 -4.04 -30.67
N LEU A 761 28.20 -3.10 -30.41
CA LEU A 761 28.13 -1.77 -31.00
C LEU A 761 28.23 -1.84 -32.54
N ILE A 762 29.13 -2.68 -33.05
CA ILE A 762 29.29 -2.86 -34.51
C ILE A 762 28.01 -3.48 -35.09
N GLU A 763 27.46 -4.54 -34.47
CA GLU A 763 26.21 -5.16 -34.91
C GLU A 763 25.04 -4.15 -34.95
N LEU A 764 24.88 -3.32 -33.93
CA LEU A 764 23.84 -2.27 -33.90
C LEU A 764 24.05 -1.21 -34.99
N VAL A 765 25.30 -0.83 -35.26
CA VAL A 765 25.61 0.10 -36.36
C VAL A 765 25.34 -0.54 -37.70
N GLU A 766 25.71 -1.80 -37.88
CA GLU A 766 25.44 -2.53 -39.14
C GLU A 766 23.94 -2.66 -39.38
N GLU A 767 23.15 -3.00 -38.37
CA GLU A 767 21.69 -3.11 -38.45
C GLU A 767 21.02 -1.78 -38.82
N GLU A 768 21.46 -0.68 -38.20
CA GLU A 768 20.95 0.67 -38.50
C GLU A 768 21.32 1.12 -39.90
N VAL A 769 22.58 0.86 -40.34
CA VAL A 769 23.04 1.15 -41.71
C VAL A 769 22.25 0.32 -42.71
N GLU A 770 22.10 -0.98 -42.50
CA GLU A 770 21.30 -1.83 -43.39
C GLU A 770 19.82 -1.37 -43.47
N GLY A 771 19.23 -0.95 -42.34
CA GLY A 771 17.87 -0.43 -42.26
C GLY A 771 17.72 0.85 -43.10
N ARG A 772 18.67 1.76 -43.04
CA ARG A 772 18.66 3.00 -43.80
C ARG A 772 18.97 2.77 -45.28
N VAL A 773 20.00 1.98 -45.60
CA VAL A 773 20.39 1.64 -46.96
C VAL A 773 19.31 0.84 -47.68
N GLY A 774 18.65 -0.11 -46.96
CA GLY A 774 17.56 -0.90 -47.54
C GLY A 774 16.31 -0.08 -47.91
N GLY A 775 16.15 1.13 -47.34
CA GLY A 775 15.09 2.08 -47.72
C GLY A 775 15.41 2.94 -48.93
N ILE A 776 16.64 2.95 -49.42
CA ILE A 776 17.07 3.77 -50.57
C ILE A 776 16.75 3.00 -51.87
N PRO A 777 16.02 3.60 -52.84
CA PRO A 777 15.71 2.94 -54.09
C PRO A 777 16.97 2.56 -54.87
N LEU A 778 17.06 1.33 -55.40
CA LEU A 778 18.21 0.82 -56.19
C LEU A 778 18.59 1.71 -57.34
N THR A 779 17.74 2.60 -57.82
CA THR A 779 18.01 3.60 -58.84
C THR A 779 18.98 4.67 -58.42
N GLU A 780 19.14 4.94 -57.13
CA GLU A 780 20.04 5.95 -56.57
C GLU A 780 21.48 5.44 -56.39
N PHE A 781 21.68 4.11 -56.35
CA PHE A 781 22.99 3.48 -56.27
C PHE A 781 23.84 3.57 -57.56
N LYS A 782 23.36 4.28 -58.58
CA LYS A 782 24.10 4.51 -59.83
C LYS A 782 24.97 5.78 -59.81
N ALA A 783 24.96 6.51 -58.72
CA ALA A 783 25.82 7.70 -58.56
C ALA A 783 27.27 7.27 -58.38
N ASN A 784 28.16 7.88 -59.15
CA ASN A 784 29.58 7.54 -59.18
C ASN A 784 30.38 8.13 -57.99
N ARG A 785 29.72 8.92 -57.12
CA ARG A 785 30.30 9.52 -55.90
C ARG A 785 29.24 9.64 -54.83
N VAL A 786 29.66 9.49 -53.56
CA VAL A 786 28.83 9.68 -52.38
C VAL A 786 28.21 11.09 -52.32
N GLU A 787 28.94 12.10 -52.84
CA GLU A 787 28.53 13.50 -52.90
C GLU A 787 27.32 13.76 -53.80
N ASP A 788 26.97 12.81 -54.67
CA ASP A 788 25.82 12.91 -55.57
C ASP A 788 24.51 12.34 -54.97
N MET A 789 24.53 11.90 -53.70
CA MET A 789 23.40 11.33 -52.98
C MET A 789 23.01 12.22 -51.80
N PRO A 790 21.98 13.09 -51.94
CA PRO A 790 21.59 14.04 -50.87
C PRO A 790 21.17 13.36 -49.57
N GLU A 791 20.68 12.12 -49.62
CA GLU A 791 20.26 11.37 -48.40
C GLU A 791 21.44 10.65 -47.73
N MET A 792 22.55 10.39 -48.42
CA MET A 792 23.76 9.83 -47.80
C MET A 792 24.62 10.86 -47.07
N GLU A 793 24.54 12.16 -47.44
CA GLU A 793 25.17 13.23 -46.65
C GLU A 793 24.69 13.32 -45.22
N SER A 794 23.44 12.89 -44.97
CA SER A 794 22.87 12.88 -43.63
C SER A 794 23.27 11.61 -42.80
N LEU A 795 23.96 10.66 -43.45
CA LEU A 795 24.42 9.40 -42.79
C LEU A 795 25.92 9.45 -42.41
N LEU A 796 26.67 10.41 -42.99
CA LEU A 796 28.06 10.74 -42.64
C LEU A 796 28.07 11.92 -41.64
#